data_84c1e03f609ba191974c3381c4a49141
#
_entry.id   84c1e03f609ba191974c3381c4a49141
#
_cell.length_a   1.000
_cell.length_b   1.000
_cell.length_c   1.000
_cell.angle_alpha   90.00
_cell.angle_beta   90.00
_cell.angle_gamma   90.00
#
_symmetry.space_group_name_H-M   'P 1'
#
loop_
_entity.id
_entity.type
_entity.pdbx_description
1 polymer ?
#
loop_
_entity_poly.entity_id
_entity_poly.type
_entity_poly.pdbx_seq_one_letter_code
_entity_poly.pdbx_strand_id
1 'polypeptide(L)'
;MREIIILLVALGVVSVASAQDTTQTPEQFGLQQLTEYLGLRPTDIAFRSDYTEPDSLRLELIADLMRNPLSLREYVTSLKKAHVIAQPDILAGVLHADMTLELQKTRGRPYRPGVEEIKDRYTLVYTDLTLNGLLTKVATYLDVVFPRSTELTLGVISPQQRRFLTSELREVVAMSEEEEFLSVEASDSLQQVEQSYVEQFVAFAARIDKDPIVAAGIDCLRDILPDLAAICATVAASPDSVDQFLKTTGYMPDDVSGKDILGRQNGWKIGGIGNDYYKGDYRFILDFGGDDVYDLEYDPAEPHGVIIIDLAGNDYYRALSDYALASGCLSVGLLLDYGGDDRYDARSFGLGSGWFGLGVLYDAAGEDIYNGDTHVQGAGTFGIGLLIDEGGRDVYHAAVHAQGFGFVEGAGLIYEMSGSDTYYAGGKYKDVNRYADHYLSMSQGCGYGVRPWMSGGIGAIVDLTGNDNYITDIYGQGSSYWWSLGLLYDSSGNDSYQCYQYGQGVGTHMSMGFLVDESGNDVYNGKGVMQGCGHDYAFGWLLDRAGDDTYVGYDKVQGDGSANGIGLLMDVAGNDRYFCSNPSLSQGAGDPRRGFGSIGLFFDLGGKDQYDGNGRDNYYWKAVRDWGGGMDIELNPVDSTGKGQ
;
A
#
# COMPACT_ATOMS: atom_id res chain seq x y z
N MET A 1 22.91 -16.55 -21.08
CA MET A 1 21.74 -15.81 -21.62
C MET A 1 20.73 -15.40 -20.54
N ARG A 2 21.07 -15.49 -19.25
CA ARG A 2 20.26 -15.00 -18.12
C ARG A 2 20.79 -13.72 -17.48
N GLU A 3 22.02 -13.34 -17.79
CA GLU A 3 22.64 -12.13 -17.20
C GLU A 3 22.34 -10.81 -17.95
N ILE A 4 21.59 -10.86 -19.05
CA ILE A 4 21.26 -9.65 -19.85
C ILE A 4 19.92 -9.02 -19.45
N ILE A 5 19.08 -9.71 -18.69
CA ILE A 5 17.73 -9.22 -18.35
C ILE A 5 17.76 -8.31 -17.12
N ILE A 6 18.67 -8.49 -16.18
CA ILE A 6 18.78 -7.67 -14.96
C ILE A 6 19.35 -6.27 -15.24
N LEU A 7 20.08 -6.09 -16.32
CA LEU A 7 20.68 -4.79 -16.69
C LEU A 7 19.74 -3.86 -17.47
N LEU A 8 18.57 -4.31 -17.89
CA LEU A 8 17.62 -3.52 -18.68
C LEU A 8 16.55 -2.81 -17.85
N VAL A 9 16.38 -3.15 -16.59
CA VAL A 9 15.43 -2.48 -15.67
C VAL A 9 16.06 -1.22 -15.04
N ALA A 10 17.37 -1.15 -14.94
CA ALA A 10 18.09 -0.01 -14.36
C ALA A 10 18.44 1.11 -15.36
N LEU A 11 18.09 0.97 -16.65
CA LEU A 11 18.41 1.93 -17.72
C LEU A 11 17.19 2.36 -18.53
N GLY A 12 16.01 2.35 -17.95
CA GLY A 12 14.76 2.78 -18.57
C GLY A 12 14.64 4.29 -18.84
N VAL A 13 15.73 5.04 -18.83
CA VAL A 13 15.82 6.41 -19.38
C VAL A 13 16.82 6.40 -20.53
N VAL A 14 16.53 5.62 -21.55
CA VAL A 14 17.10 5.84 -22.88
C VAL A 14 15.92 6.00 -23.81
N SER A 15 15.75 7.21 -24.31
CA SER A 15 14.87 7.54 -25.41
C SER A 15 15.16 6.62 -26.61
N VAL A 16 14.43 5.51 -26.69
CA VAL A 16 14.28 4.85 -27.98
C VAL A 16 13.22 5.68 -28.70
N ALA A 17 13.66 6.50 -29.64
CA ALA A 17 12.81 7.03 -30.69
C ALA A 17 12.32 5.84 -31.52
N SER A 18 11.32 5.12 -31.03
CA SER A 18 10.48 4.25 -31.83
C SER A 18 9.49 5.16 -32.57
N ALA A 19 9.23 4.86 -33.82
CA ALA A 19 8.19 5.51 -34.61
C ALA A 19 6.95 5.71 -33.74
N GLN A 20 6.54 6.96 -33.52
CA GLN A 20 5.33 7.30 -32.81
C GLN A 20 4.16 6.64 -33.55
N ASP A 21 3.62 5.61 -32.94
CA ASP A 21 2.28 5.16 -33.25
C ASP A 21 1.36 6.25 -32.71
N THR A 22 0.81 7.05 -33.62
CA THR A 22 0.10 8.30 -33.32
C THR A 22 -1.38 8.08 -33.06
N THR A 23 -1.76 6.96 -32.46
CA THR A 23 -3.13 6.76 -31.98
C THR A 23 -3.23 7.20 -30.53
N GLN A 24 -3.88 8.33 -30.34
CA GLN A 24 -4.24 8.87 -29.03
C GLN A 24 -5.17 7.89 -28.32
N THR A 25 -4.94 7.60 -27.04
CA THR A 25 -5.86 6.75 -26.28
C THR A 25 -7.20 7.47 -26.03
N PRO A 26 -8.30 6.71 -25.78
CA PRO A 26 -9.59 7.32 -25.46
C PRO A 26 -9.49 8.38 -24.35
N GLU A 27 -8.76 8.08 -23.28
CA GLU A 27 -8.58 8.98 -22.15
C GLU A 27 -7.81 10.26 -22.53
N GLN A 28 -6.78 10.15 -23.36
CA GLN A 28 -6.04 11.32 -23.85
C GLN A 28 -6.91 12.19 -24.76
N PHE A 29 -7.70 11.54 -25.60
CA PHE A 29 -8.64 12.22 -26.46
C PHE A 29 -9.72 12.96 -25.65
N GLY A 30 -10.38 12.27 -24.71
CA GLY A 30 -11.40 12.86 -23.84
C GLY A 30 -10.84 14.06 -23.08
N LEU A 31 -9.68 13.89 -22.46
CA LEU A 31 -9.01 14.95 -21.72
C LEU A 31 -8.76 16.20 -22.58
N GLN A 32 -8.26 16.01 -23.79
CA GLN A 32 -8.04 17.13 -24.73
C GLN A 32 -9.36 17.82 -25.09
N GLN A 33 -10.38 17.05 -25.47
CA GLN A 33 -11.67 17.61 -25.90
C GLN A 33 -12.35 18.41 -24.79
N LEU A 34 -12.45 17.87 -23.58
CA LEU A 34 -13.13 18.55 -22.49
C LEU A 34 -12.35 19.79 -22.03
N THR A 35 -11.02 19.69 -21.91
CA THR A 35 -10.22 20.85 -21.52
C THR A 35 -10.33 21.98 -22.54
N GLU A 36 -10.29 21.69 -23.84
CA GLU A 36 -10.52 22.68 -24.89
C GLU A 36 -11.92 23.30 -24.80
N TYR A 37 -12.97 22.50 -24.57
CA TYR A 37 -14.35 22.99 -24.40
C TYR A 37 -14.48 23.94 -23.19
N LEU A 38 -13.79 23.67 -22.11
CA LEU A 38 -13.77 24.51 -20.91
C LEU A 38 -12.83 25.71 -21.01
N GLY A 39 -11.99 25.78 -22.04
CA GLY A 39 -10.99 26.83 -22.22
C GLY A 39 -9.73 26.61 -21.35
N LEU A 40 -9.47 25.38 -20.99
CA LEU A 40 -8.30 24.91 -20.25
C LEU A 40 -7.30 24.24 -21.19
N ARG A 41 -6.09 24.03 -20.71
CA ARG A 41 -5.10 23.13 -21.33
C ARG A 41 -4.85 21.96 -20.40
N PRO A 42 -4.45 20.80 -20.87
CA PRO A 42 -4.03 19.68 -20.00
C PRO A 42 -2.96 20.09 -18.98
N THR A 43 -2.07 21.03 -19.31
CA THR A 43 -1.06 21.60 -18.42
C THR A 43 -1.62 22.50 -17.31
N ASP A 44 -2.88 22.89 -17.37
CA ASP A 44 -3.53 23.66 -16.31
C ASP A 44 -4.01 22.72 -15.17
N ILE A 45 -4.03 21.40 -15.42
CA ILE A 45 -4.26 20.34 -14.41
C ILE A 45 -2.93 20.12 -13.68
N ALA A 46 -2.61 21.00 -12.78
CA ALA A 46 -1.35 21.00 -12.04
C ALA A 46 -1.44 21.89 -10.80
N PHE A 47 -0.61 21.58 -9.81
CA PHE A 47 -0.48 22.43 -8.62
C PHE A 47 0.86 23.16 -8.61
N ARG A 48 0.86 24.35 -8.04
CA ARG A 48 2.08 25.08 -7.74
C ARG A 48 2.82 24.39 -6.60
N SER A 49 4.14 24.42 -6.64
CA SER A 49 5.00 23.78 -5.63
C SER A 49 5.31 24.68 -4.42
N ASP A 50 4.82 25.93 -4.42
CA ASP A 50 5.19 26.96 -3.45
C ASP A 50 4.09 27.26 -2.41
N TYR A 51 3.16 26.34 -2.20
CA TYR A 51 2.08 26.51 -1.21
C TYR A 51 2.54 26.31 0.23
N THR A 52 3.51 25.45 0.46
CA THR A 52 4.04 25.16 1.78
C THR A 52 5.55 25.06 1.73
N GLU A 53 6.19 25.40 2.87
CA GLU A 53 7.60 25.09 3.03
C GLU A 53 7.85 23.58 2.88
N PRO A 54 8.94 23.19 2.21
CA PRO A 54 9.32 21.78 2.12
C PRO A 54 9.71 21.25 3.50
N ASP A 55 9.14 20.13 3.93
CA ASP A 55 9.67 19.39 5.08
C ASP A 55 10.67 18.31 4.63
N SER A 56 11.53 17.88 5.55
CA SER A 56 12.61 16.92 5.26
C SER A 56 12.11 15.49 5.02
N LEU A 57 10.83 15.21 5.31
CA LEU A 57 10.19 13.90 5.21
C LEU A 57 9.33 13.79 3.96
N ARG A 58 9.22 14.88 3.15
CA ARG A 58 8.41 14.88 1.94
C ARG A 58 9.02 14.01 0.85
N LEU A 59 8.25 13.06 0.32
CA LEU A 59 8.61 12.26 -0.82
C LEU A 59 8.70 13.11 -2.10
N GLU A 60 9.82 13.01 -2.81
CA GLU A 60 10.01 13.75 -4.06
C GLU A 60 9.00 13.31 -5.13
N LEU A 61 8.69 12.02 -5.18
CA LEU A 61 7.64 11.47 -6.05
C LEU A 61 6.32 12.20 -5.88
N ILE A 62 5.86 12.40 -4.64
CA ILE A 62 4.58 13.08 -4.37
C ILE A 62 4.64 14.53 -4.83
N ALA A 63 5.77 15.22 -4.58
CA ALA A 63 5.94 16.58 -5.05
C ALA A 63 5.97 16.69 -6.59
N ASP A 64 6.53 15.71 -7.28
CA ASP A 64 6.58 15.65 -8.74
C ASP A 64 5.20 15.34 -9.33
N LEU A 65 4.49 14.38 -8.76
CA LEU A 65 3.13 14.06 -9.16
C LEU A 65 2.18 15.23 -8.93
N MET A 66 2.29 15.97 -7.86
CA MET A 66 1.49 17.19 -7.63
C MET A 66 1.75 18.26 -8.71
N ARG A 67 2.97 18.34 -9.24
CA ARG A 67 3.28 19.23 -10.39
C ARG A 67 2.72 18.71 -11.72
N ASN A 68 2.54 17.41 -11.86
CA ASN A 68 1.98 16.77 -13.03
C ASN A 68 1.07 15.59 -12.66
N PRO A 69 -0.14 15.84 -12.12
CA PRO A 69 -1.01 14.79 -11.60
C PRO A 69 -1.41 13.73 -12.63
N LEU A 70 -1.46 14.09 -13.90
CA LEU A 70 -1.81 13.15 -14.97
C LEU A 70 -0.76 12.05 -15.20
N SER A 71 0.48 12.23 -14.71
CA SER A 71 1.51 11.19 -14.72
C SER A 71 1.26 10.07 -13.69
N LEU A 72 0.27 10.22 -12.82
CA LEU A 72 -0.17 9.18 -11.87
C LEU A 72 -0.55 7.88 -12.59
N ARG A 73 -1.13 7.97 -13.79
CA ARG A 73 -1.42 6.82 -14.65
C ARG A 73 -0.16 6.03 -15.04
N GLU A 74 0.93 6.72 -15.32
CA GLU A 74 2.21 6.07 -15.66
C GLU A 74 2.78 5.35 -14.44
N TYR A 75 2.63 5.95 -13.26
CA TYR A 75 3.03 5.35 -12.00
C TYR A 75 2.27 4.05 -11.73
N VAL A 76 0.94 4.05 -11.85
CA VAL A 76 0.10 2.84 -11.70
C VAL A 76 0.48 1.77 -12.73
N THR A 77 0.73 2.17 -13.99
CA THR A 77 1.20 1.24 -15.01
C THR A 77 2.55 0.61 -14.64
N SER A 78 3.42 1.33 -13.94
CA SER A 78 4.68 0.78 -13.44
C SER A 78 4.49 -0.21 -12.31
N LEU A 79 3.55 0.03 -11.39
CA LEU A 79 3.13 -0.91 -10.35
C LEU A 79 2.64 -2.24 -10.95
N LYS A 80 1.70 -2.14 -11.88
CA LYS A 80 1.18 -3.30 -12.61
C LYS A 80 2.25 -4.07 -13.36
N LYS A 81 3.17 -3.39 -14.04
CA LYS A 81 4.26 -4.05 -14.78
C LYS A 81 5.26 -4.76 -13.88
N ALA A 82 5.61 -4.18 -12.77
CA ALA A 82 6.49 -4.81 -11.79
C ALA A 82 5.90 -6.15 -11.35
N HIS A 83 4.59 -6.22 -11.22
CA HIS A 83 3.86 -7.41 -10.85
C HIS A 83 3.73 -8.44 -11.99
N VAL A 84 3.31 -8.02 -13.19
CA VAL A 84 3.09 -8.92 -14.36
C VAL A 84 4.39 -9.52 -14.90
N ILE A 85 5.53 -8.82 -14.78
CA ILE A 85 6.82 -9.30 -15.32
C ILE A 85 7.43 -10.40 -14.46
N ALA A 86 7.10 -10.47 -13.17
CA ALA A 86 7.82 -11.31 -12.24
C ALA A 86 7.16 -12.66 -11.94
N GLN A 87 5.91 -12.93 -12.26
CA GLN A 87 5.08 -13.94 -11.59
C GLN A 87 5.10 -13.72 -10.06
N PRO A 88 4.10 -14.09 -9.25
CA PRO A 88 3.99 -13.63 -7.90
C PRO A 88 5.35 -13.72 -7.20
N ASP A 89 6.00 -12.60 -7.08
CA ASP A 89 7.38 -12.53 -6.59
C ASP A 89 7.39 -11.49 -5.49
N ILE A 90 7.37 -11.99 -4.28
CA ILE A 90 7.58 -11.24 -3.04
C ILE A 90 8.66 -10.18 -3.22
N LEU A 91 9.73 -10.57 -3.93
CA LEU A 91 10.85 -9.69 -4.19
C LEU A 91 10.48 -8.51 -5.10
N ALA A 92 9.58 -8.70 -6.06
CA ALA A 92 9.15 -7.61 -6.95
C ALA A 92 8.35 -6.54 -6.18
N GLY A 93 7.44 -6.95 -5.29
CA GLY A 93 6.69 -6.03 -4.44
C GLY A 93 7.59 -5.22 -3.52
N VAL A 94 8.52 -5.88 -2.83
CA VAL A 94 9.48 -5.21 -1.94
C VAL A 94 10.42 -4.27 -2.72
N LEU A 95 10.92 -4.70 -3.88
CA LEU A 95 11.78 -3.87 -4.73
C LEU A 95 11.03 -2.65 -5.27
N HIS A 96 9.75 -2.80 -5.63
CA HIS A 96 8.94 -1.66 -6.06
C HIS A 96 8.75 -0.65 -4.94
N ALA A 97 8.42 -1.11 -3.73
CA ALA A 97 8.29 -0.24 -2.56
C ALA A 97 9.62 0.47 -2.23
N ASP A 98 10.74 -0.24 -2.26
CA ASP A 98 12.08 0.32 -2.06
C ASP A 98 12.42 1.37 -3.13
N MET A 99 12.17 1.10 -4.41
CA MET A 99 12.37 2.07 -5.49
C MET A 99 11.54 3.34 -5.28
N THR A 100 10.27 3.19 -4.87
CA THR A 100 9.39 4.32 -4.59
C THR A 100 9.94 5.21 -3.47
N LEU A 101 10.50 4.61 -2.42
CA LEU A 101 11.14 5.35 -1.33
C LEU A 101 12.54 5.86 -1.70
N GLU A 102 13.25 5.20 -2.61
CA GLU A 102 14.58 5.62 -3.10
C GLU A 102 14.57 6.88 -3.95
N LEU A 103 13.45 7.22 -4.59
CA LEU A 103 13.30 8.50 -5.29
C LEU A 103 13.57 9.71 -4.39
N GLN A 104 13.58 9.53 -3.07
CA GLN A 104 14.02 10.56 -2.11
C GLN A 104 15.52 10.77 -2.06
N LYS A 105 16.32 9.77 -2.41
CA LYS A 105 17.80 9.78 -2.25
C LYS A 105 18.53 10.64 -3.26
N THR A 106 17.88 11.07 -4.35
CA THR A 106 18.41 12.04 -5.31
C THR A 106 18.80 13.38 -4.69
N ARG A 107 18.39 13.64 -3.43
CA ARG A 107 18.76 14.84 -2.64
C ARG A 107 20.14 14.80 -1.98
N GLY A 108 21.03 13.89 -2.39
CA GLY A 108 22.44 13.92 -2.01
C GLY A 108 22.81 13.10 -0.76
N ARG A 109 22.00 12.16 -0.33
CA ARG A 109 22.42 11.16 0.65
C ARG A 109 23.22 10.05 -0.07
N PRO A 110 24.39 9.64 0.42
CA PRO A 110 25.18 8.61 -0.22
C PRO A 110 24.48 7.25 -0.18
N TYR A 111 24.52 6.55 -1.32
CA TYR A 111 23.98 5.21 -1.50
C TYR A 111 24.72 4.17 -0.62
N ARG A 112 23.98 3.42 0.18
CA ARG A 112 24.24 2.11 0.83
C ARG A 112 25.70 1.63 1.06
N PRO A 113 26.64 2.35 1.63
CA PRO A 113 27.97 1.76 1.85
C PRO A 113 27.95 0.62 2.90
N GLY A 114 26.95 0.57 3.79
CA GLY A 114 26.93 -0.37 4.91
C GLY A 114 26.59 -1.82 4.55
N VAL A 115 25.64 -2.05 3.64
CA VAL A 115 25.16 -3.40 3.32
C VAL A 115 26.09 -4.10 2.35
N GLU A 116 26.61 -3.42 1.34
CA GLU A 116 27.64 -3.97 0.46
C GLU A 116 28.92 -4.27 1.23
N GLU A 117 29.32 -3.42 2.17
CA GLU A 117 30.47 -3.68 3.04
C GLU A 117 30.26 -4.89 3.94
N ILE A 118 29.01 -5.13 4.41
CA ILE A 118 28.64 -6.34 5.16
C ILE A 118 28.72 -7.57 4.25
N LYS A 119 28.16 -7.50 3.03
CA LYS A 119 28.20 -8.58 2.04
C LYS A 119 29.62 -8.97 1.65
N ASP A 120 30.47 -8.01 1.34
CA ASP A 120 31.86 -8.25 0.94
C ASP A 120 32.66 -8.97 2.05
N ARG A 121 32.34 -8.73 3.33
CA ARG A 121 32.97 -9.41 4.47
C ARG A 121 32.43 -10.82 4.72
N TYR A 122 31.21 -11.11 4.29
CA TYR A 122 30.50 -12.37 4.54
C TYR A 122 30.02 -13.03 3.24
N THR A 123 30.77 -12.84 2.14
CA THR A 123 30.47 -13.49 0.86
C THR A 123 30.54 -14.99 1.02
N LEU A 124 29.42 -15.60 1.36
CA LEU A 124 29.26 -17.04 1.37
C LEU A 124 28.79 -17.43 -0.03
N VAL A 125 29.65 -18.14 -0.76
CA VAL A 125 29.29 -18.70 -2.07
C VAL A 125 28.46 -19.96 -1.81
N TYR A 126 27.13 -19.82 -1.81
CA TYR A 126 26.22 -20.94 -1.67
C TYR A 126 25.89 -21.53 -3.04
N THR A 127 26.28 -22.79 -3.23
CA THR A 127 25.91 -23.58 -4.41
C THR A 127 24.96 -24.73 -4.07
N ASP A 128 24.57 -24.84 -2.80
CA ASP A 128 23.81 -25.97 -2.28
C ASP A 128 22.35 -25.57 -2.05
N LEU A 129 21.46 -25.94 -2.97
CA LEU A 129 20.01 -25.76 -2.89
C LEU A 129 19.42 -26.88 -2.01
N THR A 130 19.67 -26.82 -0.72
CA THR A 130 19.25 -27.83 0.25
C THR A 130 18.72 -27.17 1.51
N LEU A 131 18.07 -27.95 2.37
CA LEU A 131 17.67 -27.48 3.70
C LEU A 131 18.86 -26.91 4.49
N ASN A 132 20.01 -27.56 4.47
CA ASN A 132 21.21 -27.06 5.13
C ASN A 132 21.69 -25.74 4.54
N GLY A 133 21.55 -25.56 3.23
CA GLY A 133 21.81 -24.31 2.54
C GLY A 133 20.91 -23.19 3.03
N LEU A 134 19.58 -23.42 3.05
CA LEU A 134 18.60 -22.49 3.59
C LEU A 134 18.92 -22.10 5.04
N LEU A 135 19.08 -23.08 5.92
CA LEU A 135 19.33 -22.85 7.35
C LEU A 135 20.62 -22.07 7.60
N THR A 136 21.65 -22.31 6.79
CA THR A 136 22.91 -21.56 6.89
C THR A 136 22.73 -20.10 6.45
N LYS A 137 21.98 -19.85 5.38
CA LYS A 137 21.64 -18.51 4.93
C LYS A 137 20.82 -17.77 5.98
N VAL A 138 19.73 -18.39 6.46
CA VAL A 138 18.88 -17.83 7.52
C VAL A 138 19.70 -17.47 8.76
N ALA A 139 20.57 -18.39 9.24
CA ALA A 139 21.47 -18.11 10.35
C ALA A 139 22.38 -16.90 10.11
N THR A 140 22.90 -16.76 8.90
CA THR A 140 23.74 -15.61 8.54
C THR A 140 22.94 -14.31 8.64
N TYR A 141 21.72 -14.29 8.13
CA TYR A 141 20.87 -13.10 8.22
C TYR A 141 20.48 -12.77 9.66
N LEU A 142 19.97 -13.74 10.41
CA LEU A 142 19.50 -13.52 11.77
C LEU A 142 20.59 -13.18 12.78
N ASP A 143 21.79 -13.74 12.64
CA ASP A 143 22.85 -13.56 13.61
C ASP A 143 23.91 -12.52 13.24
N VAL A 144 24.00 -12.16 11.98
CA VAL A 144 25.04 -11.25 11.50
C VAL A 144 24.46 -10.06 10.75
N VAL A 145 23.67 -10.32 9.69
CA VAL A 145 23.26 -9.25 8.77
C VAL A 145 22.21 -8.34 9.42
N PHE A 146 21.12 -8.91 9.95
CA PHE A 146 20.07 -8.11 10.58
C PHE A 146 20.53 -7.36 11.83
N PRO A 147 21.27 -7.97 12.78
CA PRO A 147 21.81 -7.22 13.92
C PRO A 147 22.72 -6.07 13.50
N ARG A 148 23.54 -6.28 12.46
CA ARG A 148 24.42 -5.22 11.96
C ARG A 148 23.66 -4.11 11.26
N SER A 149 22.67 -4.45 10.46
CA SER A 149 21.79 -3.48 9.81
C SER A 149 21.01 -2.67 10.83
N THR A 150 20.45 -3.34 11.84
CA THR A 150 19.76 -2.68 12.97
C THR A 150 20.71 -1.74 13.72
N GLU A 151 21.95 -2.14 13.98
CA GLU A 151 22.96 -1.26 14.61
C GLU A 151 23.28 -0.02 13.75
N LEU A 152 23.44 -0.20 12.44
CA LEU A 152 23.68 0.91 11.50
C LEU A 152 22.51 1.89 11.48
N THR A 153 21.29 1.38 11.45
CA THR A 153 20.06 2.18 11.44
C THR A 153 19.82 2.89 12.77
N LEU A 154 19.98 2.19 13.89
CA LEU A 154 19.60 2.66 15.22
C LEU A 154 20.76 3.24 16.04
N GLY A 155 22.00 3.08 15.61
CA GLY A 155 23.17 3.56 16.34
C GLY A 155 23.21 5.07 16.56
N VAL A 156 22.38 5.82 15.83
CA VAL A 156 22.26 7.28 15.93
C VAL A 156 21.28 7.76 17.01
N ILE A 157 20.48 6.83 17.60
CA ILE A 157 19.48 7.11 18.64
C ILE A 157 19.66 6.22 19.85
N SER A 158 19.39 6.78 21.05
CA SER A 158 19.49 6.03 22.29
C SER A 158 18.32 5.04 22.48
N PRO A 159 18.46 4.02 23.35
CA PRO A 159 17.34 3.14 23.70
C PRO A 159 16.10 3.87 24.24
N GLN A 160 16.28 4.99 24.93
CA GLN A 160 15.17 5.80 25.41
C GLN A 160 14.45 6.51 24.24
N GLN A 161 15.19 7.02 23.26
CA GLN A 161 14.61 7.61 22.06
C GLN A 161 13.88 6.58 21.19
N ARG A 162 14.41 5.36 21.12
CA ARG A 162 13.72 4.24 20.44
C ARG A 162 12.38 3.93 21.09
N ARG A 163 12.37 3.77 22.42
CA ARG A 163 11.11 3.56 23.16
C ARG A 163 10.11 4.69 22.95
N PHE A 164 10.57 5.93 22.96
CA PHE A 164 9.72 7.07 22.66
C PHE A 164 9.08 6.95 21.27
N LEU A 165 9.84 6.66 20.23
CA LEU A 165 9.30 6.49 18.87
C LEU A 165 8.29 5.32 18.78
N THR A 166 8.52 4.21 19.47
CA THR A 166 7.63 3.04 19.40
C THR A 166 6.37 3.16 20.26
N SER A 167 6.40 3.93 21.36
CA SER A 167 5.24 4.10 22.23
C SER A 167 4.32 5.23 21.82
N GLU A 168 4.86 6.29 21.18
CA GLU A 168 4.16 7.57 21.06
C GLU A 168 3.56 7.81 19.65
N LEU A 169 3.77 6.88 18.70
CA LEU A 169 3.22 7.05 17.36
C LEU A 169 1.71 7.23 17.34
N ARG A 170 1.00 6.45 18.13
CA ARG A 170 -0.46 6.52 18.17
C ARG A 170 -0.93 7.90 18.60
N GLU A 171 -0.28 8.48 19.59
CA GLU A 171 -0.56 9.83 20.07
C GLU A 171 -0.26 10.88 18.99
N VAL A 172 0.89 10.75 18.31
CA VAL A 172 1.26 11.68 17.23
C VAL A 172 0.26 11.64 16.07
N VAL A 173 -0.25 10.47 15.71
CA VAL A 173 -1.28 10.36 14.66
C VAL A 173 -2.61 10.92 15.15
N ALA A 174 -3.01 10.64 16.38
CA ALA A 174 -4.26 11.12 16.96
C ALA A 174 -4.31 12.65 17.11
N MET A 175 -3.17 13.30 17.44
CA MET A 175 -3.08 14.75 17.61
C MET A 175 -3.55 15.56 16.39
N SER A 176 -3.39 15.02 15.19
CA SER A 176 -3.81 15.74 13.96
C SER A 176 -5.33 15.83 13.80
N GLU A 177 -6.12 15.17 14.62
CA GLU A 177 -7.57 15.03 14.46
C GLU A 177 -8.41 15.69 15.57
N GLU A 178 -7.81 16.06 16.71
CA GLU A 178 -8.53 16.55 17.88
C GLU A 178 -8.81 18.07 17.92
N GLU A 179 -8.33 18.86 16.98
CA GLU A 179 -8.24 20.34 17.09
C GLU A 179 -9.56 21.13 17.10
N GLU A 180 -10.72 20.57 16.76
CA GLU A 180 -11.90 21.42 16.45
C GLU A 180 -12.80 21.85 17.64
N PHE A 181 -12.63 21.35 18.85
CA PHE A 181 -13.60 21.56 19.95
C PHE A 181 -13.11 22.34 21.20
N LEU A 182 -11.91 22.88 21.16
CA LEU A 182 -11.34 23.60 22.30
C LEU A 182 -11.58 25.12 22.23
N SER A 183 -11.60 25.80 23.39
CA SER A 183 -11.53 27.26 23.41
C SER A 183 -10.20 27.75 22.81
N VAL A 184 -10.19 28.95 22.21
CA VAL A 184 -9.00 29.51 21.56
C VAL A 184 -7.75 29.46 22.48
N GLU A 185 -7.90 29.79 23.76
CA GLU A 185 -6.78 29.79 24.72
C GLU A 185 -6.33 28.36 25.11
N ALA A 186 -7.25 27.42 25.20
CA ALA A 186 -6.95 26.02 25.46
C ALA A 186 -6.34 25.35 24.22
N SER A 187 -6.83 25.70 23.03
CA SER A 187 -6.28 25.30 21.74
C SER A 187 -4.85 25.78 21.56
N ASP A 188 -4.56 27.07 21.80
CA ASP A 188 -3.22 27.64 21.68
C ASP A 188 -2.20 26.97 22.64
N SER A 189 -2.63 26.64 23.85
CA SER A 189 -1.76 25.98 24.84
C SER A 189 -1.49 24.51 24.50
N LEU A 190 -2.52 23.80 24.05
CA LEU A 190 -2.40 22.41 23.61
C LEU A 190 -1.54 22.34 22.36
N GLN A 191 -1.80 23.18 21.38
CA GLN A 191 -1.05 23.26 20.13
C GLN A 191 0.46 23.50 20.35
N GLN A 192 0.86 24.30 21.33
CA GLN A 192 2.28 24.49 21.68
C GLN A 192 2.91 23.22 22.27
N VAL A 193 2.19 22.49 23.11
CA VAL A 193 2.67 21.21 23.68
C VAL A 193 2.77 20.15 22.58
N GLU A 194 1.76 20.03 21.78
CA GLU A 194 1.70 19.11 20.64
C GLU A 194 2.79 19.41 19.62
N GLN A 195 2.97 20.66 19.25
CA GLN A 195 4.03 21.09 18.35
C GLN A 195 5.42 20.68 18.88
N SER A 196 5.72 20.96 20.15
CA SER A 196 7.00 20.58 20.75
C SER A 196 7.21 19.07 20.76
N TYR A 197 6.14 18.32 20.97
CA TYR A 197 6.16 16.88 21.01
C TYR A 197 6.40 16.28 19.62
N VAL A 198 5.66 16.76 18.60
CA VAL A 198 5.84 16.35 17.21
C VAL A 198 7.21 16.76 16.68
N GLU A 199 7.70 17.96 16.99
CA GLU A 199 9.05 18.40 16.62
C GLU A 199 10.13 17.47 17.21
N GLN A 200 9.94 17.00 18.44
CA GLN A 200 10.84 16.02 19.05
C GLN A 200 10.76 14.67 18.35
N PHE A 201 9.56 14.20 18.01
CA PHE A 201 9.35 12.96 17.27
C PHE A 201 10.04 13.03 15.90
N VAL A 202 9.77 14.07 15.13
CA VAL A 202 10.38 14.32 13.81
C VAL A 202 11.91 14.38 13.90
N ALA A 203 12.44 15.08 14.92
CA ALA A 203 13.89 15.20 15.11
C ALA A 203 14.57 13.84 15.39
N PHE A 204 13.89 12.90 16.00
CA PHE A 204 14.41 11.54 16.19
C PHE A 204 14.21 10.67 14.96
N ALA A 205 13.01 10.70 14.37
CA ALA A 205 12.68 9.94 13.16
C ALA A 205 13.60 10.29 11.98
N ALA A 206 13.82 11.58 11.73
CA ALA A 206 14.66 12.07 10.64
C ALA A 206 16.16 11.68 10.76
N ARG A 207 16.59 11.15 11.91
CA ARG A 207 17.96 10.67 12.11
C ARG A 207 18.13 9.21 11.75
N ILE A 208 17.03 8.47 11.64
CA ILE A 208 17.04 7.02 11.36
C ILE A 208 17.19 6.82 9.86
N ASP A 209 18.27 6.16 9.47
CA ASP A 209 18.45 5.67 8.11
C ASP A 209 17.95 4.23 8.03
N LYS A 210 16.78 4.01 7.45
CA LYS A 210 16.15 2.69 7.33
C LYS A 210 16.74 1.82 6.22
N ASP A 211 17.51 2.42 5.31
CA ASP A 211 18.04 1.73 4.14
C ASP A 211 18.84 0.47 4.46
N PRO A 212 19.69 0.42 5.51
CA PRO A 212 20.42 -0.80 5.83
C PRO A 212 19.51 -1.98 6.19
N ILE A 213 18.39 -1.72 6.89
CA ILE A 213 17.43 -2.77 7.26
C ILE A 213 16.66 -3.25 6.04
N VAL A 214 16.10 -2.33 5.24
CA VAL A 214 15.33 -2.67 4.04
C VAL A 214 16.20 -3.45 3.05
N ALA A 215 17.42 -3.00 2.81
CA ALA A 215 18.34 -3.70 1.92
C ALA A 215 18.70 -5.10 2.43
N ALA A 216 18.90 -5.26 3.73
CA ALA A 216 19.17 -6.57 4.32
C ALA A 216 18.00 -7.54 4.15
N GLY A 217 16.76 -7.05 4.26
CA GLY A 217 15.56 -7.85 4.01
C GLY A 217 15.43 -8.27 2.55
N ILE A 218 15.62 -7.35 1.61
CA ILE A 218 15.63 -7.64 0.16
C ILE A 218 16.68 -8.70 -0.19
N ASP A 219 17.88 -8.56 0.36
CA ASP A 219 18.95 -9.51 0.12
C ASP A 219 18.65 -10.88 0.74
N CYS A 220 18.01 -10.90 1.94
CA CYS A 220 17.55 -12.14 2.57
C CYS A 220 16.56 -12.88 1.68
N LEU A 221 15.48 -12.20 1.24
CA LEU A 221 14.49 -12.79 0.35
C LEU A 221 15.14 -13.32 -0.95
N ARG A 222 15.99 -12.54 -1.59
CA ARG A 222 16.71 -12.96 -2.80
C ARG A 222 17.52 -14.24 -2.59
N ASP A 223 18.12 -14.39 -1.42
CA ASP A 223 19.00 -15.51 -1.12
C ASP A 223 18.22 -16.77 -0.67
N ILE A 224 17.07 -16.63 0.04
CA ILE A 224 16.33 -17.76 0.59
C ILE A 224 15.23 -18.31 -0.35
N LEU A 225 14.57 -17.47 -1.14
CA LEU A 225 13.43 -17.89 -1.99
C LEU A 225 13.79 -19.03 -2.97
N PRO A 226 14.98 -19.07 -3.60
CA PRO A 226 15.34 -20.20 -4.46
C PRO A 226 15.46 -21.53 -3.72
N ASP A 227 15.95 -21.52 -2.47
CA ASP A 227 16.05 -22.73 -1.64
C ASP A 227 14.67 -23.20 -1.20
N LEU A 228 13.79 -22.27 -0.81
CA LEU A 228 12.40 -22.57 -0.45
C LEU A 228 11.66 -23.20 -1.62
N ALA A 229 11.74 -22.63 -2.81
CA ALA A 229 11.12 -23.22 -4.00
C ALA A 229 11.61 -24.65 -4.27
N ALA A 230 12.89 -24.93 -4.04
CA ALA A 230 13.44 -26.27 -4.21
C ALA A 230 12.95 -27.25 -3.13
N ILE A 231 12.79 -26.77 -1.89
CA ILE A 231 12.25 -27.55 -0.76
C ILE A 231 10.77 -27.87 -1.00
N CYS A 232 9.95 -26.88 -1.32
CA CYS A 232 8.54 -27.06 -1.65
C CYS A 232 8.35 -28.07 -2.77
N ALA A 233 9.12 -27.97 -3.86
CA ALA A 233 9.08 -28.93 -4.95
C ALA A 233 9.46 -30.36 -4.52
N THR A 234 10.38 -30.49 -3.56
CA THR A 234 10.80 -31.80 -3.00
C THR A 234 9.70 -32.39 -2.12
N VAL A 235 9.11 -31.58 -1.25
CA VAL A 235 8.01 -31.99 -0.36
C VAL A 235 6.78 -32.37 -1.17
N ALA A 236 6.39 -31.59 -2.15
CA ALA A 236 5.24 -31.87 -3.03
C ALA A 236 5.42 -33.18 -3.85
N ALA A 237 6.65 -33.50 -4.26
CA ALA A 237 6.94 -34.71 -5.02
C ALA A 237 6.83 -36.00 -4.16
N SER A 238 7.01 -35.92 -2.86
CA SER A 238 6.97 -37.06 -1.95
C SER A 238 6.70 -36.64 -0.50
N PRO A 239 5.43 -36.42 -0.12
CA PRO A 239 5.07 -36.03 1.25
C PRO A 239 5.59 -37.03 2.31
N ASP A 240 5.56 -38.34 2.00
CA ASP A 240 6.09 -39.39 2.88
C ASP A 240 7.63 -39.30 3.08
N SER A 241 8.32 -38.48 2.31
CA SER A 241 9.77 -38.34 2.41
C SER A 241 10.22 -37.20 3.34
N VAL A 242 9.30 -36.37 3.84
CA VAL A 242 9.65 -35.28 4.79
C VAL A 242 10.33 -35.87 6.01
N ASP A 243 9.75 -36.90 6.63
CA ASP A 243 10.37 -37.63 7.74
C ASP A 243 11.74 -38.24 7.38
N GLN A 244 11.89 -38.74 6.17
CA GLN A 244 13.16 -39.29 5.70
C GLN A 244 14.14 -38.17 5.36
N PHE A 245 13.68 -37.07 4.81
CA PHE A 245 14.45 -35.86 4.54
C PHE A 245 14.97 -35.24 5.84
N LEU A 246 14.12 -35.05 6.86
CA LEU A 246 14.51 -34.60 8.19
C LEU A 246 15.50 -35.55 8.84
N LYS A 247 15.29 -36.87 8.77
CA LYS A 247 16.22 -37.89 9.29
C LYS A 247 17.56 -37.87 8.56
N THR A 248 17.63 -37.64 7.28
CA THR A 248 18.89 -37.57 6.50
C THR A 248 19.69 -36.30 6.79
N THR A 249 19.01 -35.21 7.16
CA THR A 249 19.66 -33.97 7.59
C THR A 249 20.10 -33.97 9.04
N GLY A 250 19.75 -35.02 9.82
CA GLY A 250 20.05 -35.12 11.23
C GLY A 250 19.02 -34.44 12.13
N TYR A 251 17.89 -34.01 11.54
CA TYR A 251 16.77 -33.41 12.26
C TYR A 251 15.74 -34.46 12.64
N MET A 252 15.36 -34.45 13.91
CA MET A 252 14.18 -35.16 14.40
C MET A 252 13.23 -34.12 14.95
N PRO A 253 11.96 -34.06 14.51
CA PRO A 253 10.97 -33.05 14.96
C PRO A 253 10.87 -32.97 16.50
N ASP A 254 10.94 -34.10 17.18
CA ASP A 254 10.92 -34.19 18.65
C ASP A 254 12.23 -33.75 19.34
N ASP A 255 13.33 -33.58 18.62
CA ASP A 255 14.65 -33.24 19.16
C ASP A 255 14.91 -31.72 19.16
N VAL A 256 13.96 -30.92 18.61
CA VAL A 256 14.11 -29.47 18.45
C VAL A 256 13.80 -28.69 19.75
N SER A 257 13.54 -29.38 20.86
CA SER A 257 13.44 -28.72 22.17
C SER A 257 14.78 -28.14 22.61
N GLY A 258 15.18 -27.02 21.99
CA GLY A 258 16.27 -26.19 22.50
C GLY A 258 17.68 -26.59 22.12
N LYS A 259 17.89 -27.46 21.14
CA LYS A 259 19.22 -27.71 20.57
C LYS A 259 19.31 -27.13 19.17
N ASP A 260 20.17 -26.22 19.02
CA ASP A 260 20.56 -25.48 17.87
C ASP A 260 21.31 -26.34 16.84
N ILE A 261 20.86 -26.27 15.60
CA ILE A 261 21.48 -26.89 14.44
C ILE A 261 22.95 -26.48 14.27
N LEU A 262 23.23 -25.23 14.59
CA LEU A 262 24.55 -24.61 14.47
C LEU A 262 25.21 -24.37 15.84
N GLY A 263 24.73 -25.01 16.90
CA GLY A 263 25.25 -24.85 18.24
C GLY A 263 24.71 -23.63 19.00
N ARG A 264 23.55 -23.08 18.63
CA ARG A 264 22.99 -21.84 19.18
C ARG A 264 21.73 -22.06 20.01
N GLN A 265 21.58 -21.31 21.08
CA GLN A 265 20.42 -21.37 21.96
C GLN A 265 19.46 -20.21 21.67
N ASN A 266 18.15 -20.50 21.77
CA ASN A 266 17.01 -19.58 21.82
C ASN A 266 16.42 -19.06 20.49
N GLY A 267 15.10 -19.27 20.33
CA GLY A 267 14.26 -18.64 19.32
C GLY A 267 14.24 -19.33 17.95
N TRP A 268 14.74 -20.57 17.84
CA TRP A 268 14.70 -21.35 16.60
C TRP A 268 13.88 -22.61 16.77
N LYS A 269 13.00 -22.89 15.79
CA LYS A 269 12.22 -24.11 15.71
C LYS A 269 12.19 -24.67 14.30
N ILE A 270 12.14 -25.99 14.19
CA ILE A 270 11.79 -26.71 12.98
C ILE A 270 10.69 -27.68 13.38
N GLY A 271 9.51 -27.51 12.76
CA GLY A 271 8.37 -28.38 12.91
C GLY A 271 8.40 -29.58 11.97
N GLY A 272 7.42 -30.46 12.10
CA GLY A 272 7.27 -31.66 11.28
C GLY A 272 6.16 -31.53 10.28
N ILE A 273 5.40 -32.62 10.13
CA ILE A 273 4.17 -32.66 9.30
C ILE A 273 2.93 -32.86 10.18
N GLY A 274 3.03 -32.67 11.45
CA GLY A 274 1.96 -32.87 12.42
C GLY A 274 1.71 -31.62 13.20
N ASN A 275 0.52 -31.47 13.77
CA ASN A 275 0.07 -30.28 14.46
C ASN A 275 0.99 -29.89 15.63
N ASP A 276 1.66 -28.77 15.52
CA ASP A 276 2.60 -28.21 16.46
C ASP A 276 2.01 -26.98 17.22
N TYR A 277 2.61 -26.61 18.33
CA TYR A 277 2.21 -25.43 19.08
C TYR A 277 3.43 -24.57 19.43
N TYR A 278 3.53 -23.43 18.77
CA TYR A 278 4.57 -22.44 18.94
C TYR A 278 4.11 -21.35 19.89
N LYS A 279 4.85 -21.07 20.96
CA LYS A 279 4.49 -20.00 21.90
C LYS A 279 5.70 -19.25 22.39
N GLY A 280 5.69 -17.93 22.20
CA GLY A 280 6.71 -17.01 22.68
C GLY A 280 7.34 -16.16 21.58
N ASP A 281 8.55 -15.72 21.85
CA ASP A 281 9.35 -14.90 20.95
C ASP A 281 10.32 -15.79 20.16
N TYR A 282 10.11 -15.89 18.86
CA TYR A 282 10.93 -16.68 17.94
C TYR A 282 11.62 -15.80 16.93
N ARG A 283 12.87 -16.14 16.62
CA ARG A 283 13.63 -15.53 15.52
C ARG A 283 13.48 -16.33 14.22
N PHE A 284 13.25 -17.63 14.33
CA PHE A 284 13.07 -18.51 13.19
C PHE A 284 12.14 -19.67 13.50
N ILE A 285 11.18 -19.90 12.63
CA ILE A 285 10.39 -21.13 12.55
C ILE A 285 10.39 -21.60 11.09
N LEU A 286 10.60 -22.89 10.90
CA LEU A 286 10.33 -23.60 9.66
C LEU A 286 9.45 -24.79 9.99
N ASP A 287 8.21 -24.76 9.54
CA ASP A 287 7.27 -25.88 9.64
C ASP A 287 7.09 -26.56 8.28
N PHE A 288 6.90 -27.85 8.30
CA PHE A 288 6.68 -28.64 7.09
C PHE A 288 5.22 -29.01 6.87
N GLY A 289 4.34 -28.61 7.78
CA GLY A 289 2.89 -28.79 7.68
C GLY A 289 2.25 -29.44 8.90
N GLY A 290 0.97 -29.30 8.98
CA GLY A 290 0.12 -29.66 10.11
C GLY A 290 -0.92 -28.57 10.28
N ASP A 291 -1.93 -28.75 11.12
CA ASP A 291 -2.79 -27.64 11.50
C ASP A 291 -2.20 -27.04 12.79
N ASP A 292 -1.42 -25.99 12.66
CA ASP A 292 -0.53 -25.50 13.71
C ASP A 292 -1.09 -24.29 14.47
N VAL A 293 -0.52 -23.97 15.61
CA VAL A 293 -0.87 -22.79 16.38
C VAL A 293 0.37 -21.99 16.73
N TYR A 294 0.39 -20.75 16.29
CA TYR A 294 1.46 -19.79 16.49
C TYR A 294 1.03 -18.67 17.44
N ASP A 295 1.31 -18.80 18.74
CA ASP A 295 1.11 -17.78 19.78
C ASP A 295 2.37 -16.93 19.94
N LEU A 296 2.51 -15.86 19.15
CA LEU A 296 3.76 -15.14 19.00
C LEU A 296 3.81 -13.83 19.79
N GLU A 297 4.99 -13.55 20.34
CA GLU A 297 5.32 -12.32 21.07
C GLU A 297 6.52 -11.61 20.41
N TYR A 298 6.60 -10.29 20.57
CA TYR A 298 7.74 -9.49 20.13
C TYR A 298 7.95 -8.31 21.10
N ASP A 299 9.21 -8.05 21.47
CA ASP A 299 9.58 -6.89 22.29
C ASP A 299 10.27 -5.81 21.43
N PRO A 300 9.60 -4.68 21.11
CA PRO A 300 10.19 -3.60 20.34
C PRO A 300 11.34 -2.88 21.06
N ALA A 301 11.56 -3.13 22.35
CA ALA A 301 12.71 -2.60 23.07
C ALA A 301 14.02 -3.35 22.73
N GLU A 302 13.91 -4.60 22.30
CA GLU A 302 15.01 -5.44 21.87
C GLU A 302 14.81 -5.90 20.41
N PRO A 303 14.85 -5.00 19.42
CA PRO A 303 14.50 -5.31 18.05
C PRO A 303 15.43 -6.34 17.43
N HIS A 304 14.85 -7.35 16.81
CA HIS A 304 15.55 -8.42 16.11
C HIS A 304 14.80 -8.87 14.86
N GLY A 305 15.49 -9.53 13.94
CA GLY A 305 14.87 -10.11 12.75
C GLY A 305 14.09 -11.39 13.07
N VAL A 306 12.96 -11.56 12.40
CA VAL A 306 12.09 -12.73 12.51
C VAL A 306 11.85 -13.30 11.10
N ILE A 307 11.97 -14.61 10.96
CA ILE A 307 11.64 -15.36 9.75
C ILE A 307 10.81 -16.57 10.14
N ILE A 308 9.56 -16.61 9.71
CA ILE A 308 8.64 -17.73 9.88
C ILE A 308 8.30 -18.26 8.51
N ILE A 309 8.38 -19.57 8.33
CA ILE A 309 8.08 -20.26 7.09
C ILE A 309 7.22 -21.46 7.47
N ASP A 310 6.01 -21.51 6.94
CA ASP A 310 5.13 -22.66 6.95
C ASP A 310 4.93 -23.19 5.53
N LEU A 311 4.92 -24.49 5.37
CA LEU A 311 4.80 -25.10 4.03
C LEU A 311 3.42 -25.68 3.74
N ALA A 312 2.58 -25.93 4.72
CA ALA A 312 1.22 -26.41 4.52
C ALA A 312 0.50 -26.64 5.85
N GLY A 313 -0.77 -26.35 5.88
CA GLY A 313 -1.62 -26.60 7.06
C GLY A 313 -2.80 -25.66 7.05
N ASN A 314 -3.75 -25.85 7.98
CA ASN A 314 -4.76 -24.83 8.25
C ASN A 314 -4.40 -24.23 9.60
N ASP A 315 -3.69 -23.11 9.58
CA ASP A 315 -2.92 -22.64 10.70
C ASP A 315 -3.61 -21.50 11.47
N TYR A 316 -3.24 -21.34 12.70
CA TYR A 316 -3.70 -20.25 13.52
C TYR A 316 -2.55 -19.40 14.04
N TYR A 317 -2.33 -18.28 13.41
CA TYR A 317 -1.36 -17.27 13.80
C TYR A 317 -1.99 -16.23 14.72
N ARG A 318 -1.52 -16.13 15.96
CA ARG A 318 -2.04 -15.17 16.95
C ARG A 318 -0.94 -14.33 17.57
N ALA A 319 -1.07 -13.02 17.46
CA ALA A 319 -0.21 -12.07 18.15
C ALA A 319 -0.61 -11.92 19.62
N LEU A 320 0.30 -12.23 20.52
CA LEU A 320 0.13 -11.98 21.97
C LEU A 320 0.57 -10.56 22.37
N SER A 321 1.39 -9.91 21.53
CA SER A 321 1.84 -8.52 21.70
C SER A 321 1.65 -7.73 20.42
N ASP A 322 1.74 -6.39 20.49
CA ASP A 322 1.95 -5.56 19.31
C ASP A 322 3.28 -5.92 18.64
N TYR A 323 3.43 -5.61 17.37
CA TYR A 323 4.63 -5.89 16.56
C TYR A 323 4.96 -7.37 16.37
N ALA A 324 4.09 -8.29 16.71
CA ALA A 324 4.20 -9.70 16.34
C ALA A 324 3.54 -9.96 14.97
N LEU A 325 3.77 -11.11 14.38
CA LEU A 325 3.27 -11.59 13.09
C LEU A 325 3.70 -10.71 11.88
N ALA A 326 4.82 -11.09 11.28
CA ALA A 326 5.36 -10.42 10.08
C ALA A 326 5.59 -8.91 10.25
N SER A 327 6.04 -8.47 11.42
CA SER A 327 6.33 -7.06 11.68
C SER A 327 7.81 -6.74 11.49
N GLY A 328 8.09 -5.76 10.66
CA GLY A 328 9.43 -5.16 10.52
C GLY A 328 9.65 -4.03 11.51
N CYS A 329 9.53 -4.30 12.82
CA CYS A 329 9.74 -3.27 13.84
C CYS A 329 11.22 -3.03 14.07
N LEU A 330 11.75 -1.92 13.52
CA LEU A 330 13.18 -1.56 13.62
C LEU A 330 14.11 -2.69 13.14
N SER A 331 13.60 -3.60 12.35
CA SER A 331 14.25 -4.80 11.84
C SER A 331 13.54 -5.34 10.61
N VAL A 332 13.75 -6.62 10.30
CA VAL A 332 13.06 -7.36 9.23
C VAL A 332 12.16 -8.42 9.85
N GLY A 333 10.89 -8.45 9.43
CA GLY A 333 9.94 -9.49 9.82
C GLY A 333 9.33 -10.15 8.58
N LEU A 334 9.54 -11.45 8.43
CA LEU A 334 9.03 -12.25 7.32
C LEU A 334 8.16 -13.39 7.87
N LEU A 335 6.95 -13.52 7.32
CA LEU A 335 6.11 -14.71 7.47
C LEU A 335 5.75 -15.17 6.06
N LEU A 336 6.12 -16.38 5.72
CA LEU A 336 5.91 -16.98 4.41
C LEU A 336 5.12 -18.27 4.61
N ASP A 337 3.84 -18.23 4.29
CA ASP A 337 2.93 -19.36 4.29
C ASP A 337 2.75 -19.88 2.86
N TYR A 338 2.76 -21.18 2.70
CA TYR A 338 2.67 -21.81 1.39
C TYR A 338 1.35 -22.57 1.18
N GLY A 339 0.40 -22.43 2.10
CA GLY A 339 -0.98 -22.81 1.86
C GLY A 339 -1.70 -23.56 2.97
N GLY A 340 -2.95 -23.29 3.03
CA GLY A 340 -3.94 -23.75 4.00
C GLY A 340 -5.11 -22.78 4.03
N ASP A 341 -6.16 -23.10 4.76
CA ASP A 341 -7.20 -22.12 5.11
C ASP A 341 -6.81 -21.54 6.47
N ASP A 342 -6.17 -20.36 6.47
CA ASP A 342 -5.44 -19.84 7.62
C ASP A 342 -6.16 -18.73 8.36
N ARG A 343 -5.77 -18.53 9.60
CA ARG A 343 -6.29 -17.45 10.40
C ARG A 343 -5.18 -16.64 11.05
N TYR A 344 -5.15 -15.36 10.74
CA TYR A 344 -4.19 -14.40 11.24
C TYR A 344 -4.87 -13.40 12.18
N ASP A 345 -4.66 -13.52 13.50
CA ASP A 345 -5.18 -12.60 14.51
C ASP A 345 -4.05 -11.71 15.06
N ALA A 346 -3.82 -10.57 14.44
CA ALA A 346 -2.86 -9.59 14.93
C ALA A 346 -3.47 -8.59 15.93
N ARG A 347 -2.61 -7.94 16.69
CA ARG A 347 -2.97 -6.75 17.47
C ARG A 347 -2.70 -5.51 16.62
N SER A 348 -1.65 -4.75 16.92
CA SER A 348 -1.24 -3.61 16.11
C SER A 348 0.16 -3.81 15.57
N PHE A 349 0.47 -3.17 14.44
CA PHE A 349 1.78 -3.25 13.79
C PHE A 349 2.19 -4.67 13.42
N GLY A 350 1.28 -5.42 12.80
CA GLY A 350 1.51 -6.79 12.34
C GLY A 350 0.99 -7.04 10.93
N LEU A 351 0.97 -8.30 10.49
CA LEU A 351 0.49 -8.74 9.18
C LEU A 351 1.17 -7.97 8.03
N GLY A 352 2.49 -8.12 7.94
CA GLY A 352 3.27 -7.46 6.91
C GLY A 352 3.47 -5.96 7.16
N SER A 353 3.51 -5.50 8.42
CA SER A 353 3.74 -4.07 8.69
C SER A 353 5.21 -3.71 8.84
N GLY A 354 5.61 -2.54 8.32
CA GLY A 354 6.96 -1.98 8.46
C GLY A 354 6.99 -0.73 9.33
N TRP A 355 7.72 -0.81 10.47
CA TRP A 355 7.98 0.30 11.36
C TRP A 355 9.48 0.59 11.43
N PHE A 356 9.95 1.61 10.69
CA PHE A 356 11.38 1.83 10.43
C PHE A 356 12.13 0.57 9.97
N GLY A 357 11.43 -0.33 9.28
CA GLY A 357 11.94 -1.62 8.83
C GLY A 357 11.15 -2.20 7.68
N LEU A 358 11.32 -3.48 7.45
CA LEU A 358 10.63 -4.24 6.40
C LEU A 358 9.79 -5.35 7.02
N GLY A 359 8.46 -5.27 6.88
CA GLY A 359 7.54 -6.37 7.22
C GLY A 359 6.95 -6.98 5.96
N VAL A 360 6.97 -8.31 5.86
CA VAL A 360 6.39 -9.06 4.74
C VAL A 360 5.58 -10.23 5.27
N LEU A 361 4.31 -10.27 4.88
CA LEU A 361 3.48 -11.46 4.96
C LEU A 361 3.20 -11.92 3.53
N TYR A 362 3.45 -13.17 3.26
CA TYR A 362 3.14 -13.85 2.02
C TYR A 362 2.30 -15.07 2.33
N ASP A 363 1.17 -15.18 1.68
CA ASP A 363 0.30 -16.34 1.66
C ASP A 363 0.16 -16.85 0.24
N ALA A 364 0.27 -18.15 0.05
CA ALA A 364 0.26 -18.72 -1.29
C ALA A 364 -1.09 -19.29 -1.70
N ALA A 365 -1.95 -19.65 -0.77
CA ALA A 365 -3.27 -20.21 -1.10
C ALA A 365 -4.09 -20.54 0.14
N GLY A 366 -5.35 -20.25 0.10
CA GLY A 366 -6.30 -20.61 1.16
C GLY A 366 -7.61 -19.84 1.03
N GLU A 367 -8.57 -20.11 1.91
CA GLU A 367 -9.65 -19.17 2.20
C GLU A 367 -9.34 -18.53 3.57
N ASP A 368 -8.68 -17.37 3.56
CA ASP A 368 -7.95 -16.86 4.71
C ASP A 368 -8.68 -15.75 5.49
N ILE A 369 -8.32 -15.58 6.75
CA ILE A 369 -8.92 -14.55 7.59
C ILE A 369 -7.81 -13.72 8.26
N TYR A 370 -7.70 -12.47 7.85
CA TYR A 370 -6.76 -11.51 8.38
C TYR A 370 -7.46 -10.51 9.31
N ASN A 371 -7.22 -10.61 10.63
CA ASN A 371 -7.78 -9.69 11.61
C ASN A 371 -6.70 -8.84 12.28
N GLY A 372 -6.97 -7.54 12.43
CA GLY A 372 -6.06 -6.66 13.15
C GLY A 372 -6.68 -5.37 13.66
N ASP A 373 -5.94 -4.61 14.44
CA ASP A 373 -6.41 -3.34 15.01
C ASP A 373 -5.95 -2.16 14.15
N THR A 374 -4.69 -1.75 14.27
CA THR A 374 -4.16 -0.58 13.57
C THR A 374 -2.73 -0.83 13.06
N HIS A 375 -2.37 -0.19 11.94
CA HIS A 375 -1.09 -0.37 11.26
C HIS A 375 -0.80 -1.84 10.96
N VAL A 376 -1.77 -2.50 10.34
CA VAL A 376 -1.71 -3.93 9.99
C VAL A 376 -1.99 -4.13 8.50
N GLN A 377 -1.84 -5.37 8.02
CA GLN A 377 -2.19 -5.74 6.65
C GLN A 377 -1.47 -4.86 5.62
N GLY A 378 -0.14 -5.03 5.56
CA GLY A 378 0.70 -4.32 4.61
C GLY A 378 0.87 -2.82 4.93
N ALA A 379 0.84 -2.40 6.20
CA ALA A 379 0.99 -0.99 6.56
C ALA A 379 2.46 -0.56 6.66
N GLY A 380 2.83 0.52 5.96
CA GLY A 380 4.19 1.09 5.98
C GLY A 380 4.25 2.40 6.77
N THR A 381 5.09 2.45 7.81
CA THR A 381 5.28 3.62 8.65
C THR A 381 6.76 3.88 8.88
N PHE A 382 7.31 4.90 8.27
CA PHE A 382 8.75 5.11 8.15
C PHE A 382 9.52 3.88 7.62
N GLY A 383 8.81 2.95 6.97
CA GLY A 383 9.33 1.67 6.51
C GLY A 383 8.45 1.07 5.41
N ILE A 384 8.69 -0.17 5.08
CA ILE A 384 7.93 -0.90 4.07
C ILE A 384 7.09 -1.98 4.74
N GLY A 385 5.77 -1.93 4.51
CA GLY A 385 4.85 -3.00 4.84
C GLY A 385 4.28 -3.64 3.58
N LEU A 386 4.27 -4.97 3.54
CA LEU A 386 3.81 -5.73 2.40
C LEU A 386 3.03 -6.96 2.84
N LEU A 387 1.82 -7.11 2.31
CA LEU A 387 1.05 -8.33 2.35
C LEU A 387 0.82 -8.77 0.90
N ILE A 388 1.10 -10.02 0.60
CA ILE A 388 0.83 -10.66 -0.69
C ILE A 388 0.02 -11.89 -0.41
N ASP A 389 -1.12 -12.01 -1.08
CA ASP A 389 -1.97 -13.18 -1.13
C ASP A 389 -2.08 -13.65 -2.59
N GLU A 390 -1.85 -14.94 -2.84
CA GLU A 390 -1.91 -15.47 -4.21
C GLU A 390 -3.31 -15.97 -4.58
N GLY A 391 -4.19 -16.12 -3.61
CA GLY A 391 -5.56 -16.42 -3.90
C GLY A 391 -6.31 -17.29 -2.94
N GLY A 392 -7.58 -17.02 -2.91
CA GLY A 392 -8.55 -17.62 -2.02
C GLY A 392 -9.89 -16.94 -2.17
N ARG A 393 -10.61 -16.90 -1.08
CA ARG A 393 -11.70 -15.99 -0.89
C ARG A 393 -11.56 -15.44 0.52
N ASP A 394 -10.92 -14.30 0.60
CA ASP A 394 -10.27 -13.86 1.80
C ASP A 394 -11.04 -12.76 2.53
N VAL A 395 -10.82 -12.67 3.82
CA VAL A 395 -11.47 -11.66 4.66
C VAL A 395 -10.42 -10.83 5.38
N TYR A 396 -10.29 -9.59 4.96
CA TYR A 396 -9.43 -8.59 5.57
C TYR A 396 -10.25 -7.69 6.50
N HIS A 397 -10.05 -7.82 7.79
CA HIS A 397 -10.74 -7.03 8.79
C HIS A 397 -9.76 -6.24 9.66
N ALA A 398 -9.91 -4.90 9.67
CA ALA A 398 -9.10 -4.01 10.48
C ALA A 398 -9.92 -2.85 11.06
N ALA A 399 -9.36 -2.16 12.06
CA ALA A 399 -10.03 -1.01 12.64
C ALA A 399 -9.67 0.30 11.93
N VAL A 400 -8.37 0.60 11.75
CA VAL A 400 -7.90 1.87 11.17
C VAL A 400 -6.44 1.78 10.74
N HIS A 401 -6.00 2.61 9.78
CA HIS A 401 -4.62 2.67 9.30
C HIS A 401 -4.08 1.31 8.84
N ALA A 402 -4.83 0.64 7.98
CA ALA A 402 -4.56 -0.74 7.58
C ALA A 402 -4.79 -0.94 6.06
N GLN A 403 -4.64 -2.18 5.62
CA GLN A 403 -4.97 -2.57 4.25
C GLN A 403 -4.23 -1.70 3.21
N GLY A 404 -2.89 -1.84 3.19
CA GLY A 404 -2.05 -1.05 2.32
C GLY A 404 -1.95 0.42 2.74
N PHE A 405 -1.88 0.71 4.03
CA PHE A 405 -1.77 2.07 4.57
C PHE A 405 -0.32 2.59 4.51
N GLY A 406 -0.14 3.79 3.96
CA GLY A 406 1.16 4.46 3.88
C GLY A 406 1.23 5.72 4.74
N PHE A 407 2.00 5.67 5.84
CA PHE A 407 2.30 6.82 6.69
C PHE A 407 3.60 7.52 6.24
N VAL A 408 4.04 8.49 7.01
CA VAL A 408 5.23 9.32 6.76
C VAL A 408 6.45 8.49 6.34
N GLU A 409 7.10 8.85 5.24
CA GLU A 409 8.23 8.11 4.65
C GLU A 409 8.02 6.59 4.58
N GLY A 410 6.77 6.14 4.51
CA GLY A 410 6.40 4.75 4.45
C GLY A 410 5.76 4.35 3.12
N ALA A 411 5.88 3.08 2.77
CA ALA A 411 5.12 2.45 1.71
C ALA A 411 4.36 1.26 2.28
N GLY A 412 3.02 1.31 2.20
CA GLY A 412 2.15 0.23 2.62
C GLY A 412 1.45 -0.38 1.40
N LEU A 413 1.52 -1.70 1.23
CA LEU A 413 1.08 -2.37 0.03
C LEU A 413 0.36 -3.67 0.36
N ILE A 414 -0.77 -3.91 -0.33
CA ILE A 414 -1.36 -5.24 -0.51
C ILE A 414 -1.30 -5.58 -2.00
N TYR A 415 -0.93 -6.81 -2.29
CA TYR A 415 -1.11 -7.45 -3.58
C TYR A 415 -2.01 -8.67 -3.39
N GLU A 416 -3.18 -8.64 -4.01
CA GLU A 416 -4.13 -9.76 -4.10
C GLU A 416 -4.16 -10.27 -5.53
N MET A 417 -3.92 -11.58 -5.71
CA MET A 417 -3.77 -12.13 -7.04
C MET A 417 -5.05 -12.70 -7.60
N SER A 418 -5.84 -13.31 -6.74
CA SER A 418 -7.10 -13.90 -7.19
C SER A 418 -7.99 -14.26 -6.00
N GLY A 419 -9.26 -13.91 -6.12
CA GLY A 419 -10.22 -14.25 -5.08
C GLY A 419 -11.55 -13.60 -5.34
N SER A 420 -12.42 -13.64 -4.36
CA SER A 420 -13.58 -12.77 -4.28
C SER A 420 -13.68 -12.33 -2.84
N ASP A 421 -13.04 -11.21 -2.56
CA ASP A 421 -12.53 -10.88 -1.25
C ASP A 421 -13.38 -9.84 -0.53
N THR A 422 -13.20 -9.75 0.76
CA THR A 422 -13.89 -8.75 1.56
C THR A 422 -12.90 -7.96 2.39
N TYR A 423 -12.75 -6.71 2.03
CA TYR A 423 -11.96 -5.74 2.77
C TYR A 423 -12.88 -4.88 3.64
N TYR A 424 -12.75 -4.98 4.95
CA TYR A 424 -13.49 -4.16 5.89
C TYR A 424 -12.54 -3.40 6.82
N ALA A 425 -12.70 -2.07 6.87
CA ALA A 425 -11.98 -1.25 7.84
C ALA A 425 -12.90 -0.22 8.50
N GLY A 426 -12.88 -0.16 9.85
CA GLY A 426 -13.71 0.75 10.63
C GLY A 426 -14.28 0.17 11.92
N GLY A 427 -15.36 0.76 12.39
CA GLY A 427 -16.18 0.21 13.48
C GLY A 427 -15.63 0.38 14.92
N LYS A 428 -14.41 0.92 15.10
CA LYS A 428 -13.80 1.03 16.43
C LYS A 428 -13.47 2.46 16.85
N TYR A 429 -12.76 3.20 16.04
CA TYR A 429 -12.30 4.57 16.35
C TYR A 429 -13.23 5.60 15.71
N LYS A 430 -13.96 6.35 16.52
CA LYS A 430 -14.94 7.33 16.03
C LYS A 430 -14.29 8.57 15.46
N ASP A 431 -14.86 9.08 14.36
CA ASP A 431 -14.53 10.40 13.82
C ASP A 431 -15.30 11.50 14.58
N VAL A 432 -14.83 11.82 15.77
CA VAL A 432 -15.50 12.79 16.65
C VAL A 432 -15.55 14.21 16.08
N ASN A 433 -14.69 14.53 15.12
CA ASN A 433 -14.59 15.86 14.55
C ASN A 433 -15.65 16.14 13.48
N ARG A 434 -16.08 15.10 12.75
CA ARG A 434 -17.04 15.26 11.64
C ARG A 434 -18.39 14.65 11.95
N TYR A 435 -18.39 13.41 12.50
CA TYR A 435 -19.62 12.64 12.71
C TYR A 435 -19.53 11.77 13.96
N ALA A 436 -20.40 12.03 14.93
CA ALA A 436 -20.39 11.30 16.21
C ALA A 436 -20.78 9.81 16.10
N ASP A 437 -21.33 9.39 14.97
CA ASP A 437 -21.84 8.05 14.69
C ASP A 437 -21.07 7.31 13.59
N HIS A 438 -19.98 7.90 13.06
CA HIS A 438 -19.09 7.30 12.07
C HIS A 438 -17.69 7.05 12.61
N TYR A 439 -16.92 6.23 11.91
CA TYR A 439 -15.61 5.75 12.33
C TYR A 439 -14.53 6.09 11.32
N LEU A 440 -13.34 6.39 11.82
CA LEU A 440 -12.15 6.49 10.98
C LEU A 440 -11.80 5.11 10.43
N SER A 441 -11.48 5.06 9.15
CA SER A 441 -10.95 3.87 8.47
C SER A 441 -9.51 4.09 8.03
N MET A 442 -9.23 5.14 7.27
CA MET A 442 -7.90 5.49 6.77
C MET A 442 -7.14 4.25 6.27
N SER A 443 -7.80 3.49 5.40
CA SER A 443 -7.38 2.14 4.97
C SER A 443 -7.67 1.94 3.49
N GLN A 444 -7.44 0.76 2.98
CA GLN A 444 -7.68 0.38 1.58
C GLN A 444 -6.91 1.29 0.62
N GLY A 445 -5.56 1.20 0.69
CA GLY A 445 -4.69 2.01 -0.14
C GLY A 445 -4.68 3.48 0.26
N CYS A 446 -4.73 3.78 1.55
CA CYS A 446 -4.75 5.17 2.05
C CYS A 446 -3.34 5.68 2.34
N GLY A 447 -3.01 6.86 1.81
CA GLY A 447 -1.81 7.60 2.17
C GLY A 447 -2.11 8.69 3.20
N TYR A 448 -1.28 8.85 4.24
CA TYR A 448 -1.55 9.80 5.32
C TYR A 448 -0.30 10.51 5.85
N GLY A 449 -0.42 11.82 6.06
CA GLY A 449 0.59 12.65 6.71
C GLY A 449 0.00 13.45 7.86
N VAL A 450 0.84 13.98 8.74
CA VAL A 450 0.43 14.76 9.92
C VAL A 450 0.55 16.26 9.61
N ARG A 451 -0.55 16.89 9.33
CA ARG A 451 -0.63 18.32 9.03
C ARG A 451 -0.36 19.18 10.28
N PRO A 452 0.44 20.25 10.19
CA PRO A 452 1.28 20.66 9.06
C PRO A 452 2.71 20.09 9.10
N TRP A 453 3.04 19.16 9.97
CA TRP A 453 4.40 18.84 10.43
C TRP A 453 5.13 17.78 9.59
N MET A 454 4.42 16.75 9.10
CA MET A 454 5.05 15.62 8.42
C MET A 454 4.30 15.27 7.14
N SER A 455 4.97 15.35 6.01
CA SER A 455 4.45 14.83 4.74
C SER A 455 4.25 13.33 4.81
N GLY A 456 3.17 12.84 4.19
CA GLY A 456 2.79 11.43 4.25
C GLY A 456 3.54 10.52 3.29
N GLY A 457 3.15 9.27 3.29
CA GLY A 457 3.71 8.21 2.48
C GLY A 457 2.79 7.76 1.34
N ILE A 458 2.96 6.52 0.94
CA ILE A 458 2.23 5.90 -0.16
C ILE A 458 1.51 4.67 0.36
N GLY A 459 0.18 4.66 0.21
CA GLY A 459 -0.66 3.49 0.47
C GLY A 459 -1.20 2.93 -0.82
N ALA A 460 -1.19 1.59 -0.99
CA ALA A 460 -1.74 0.97 -2.17
C ALA A 460 -2.37 -0.41 -1.90
N ILE A 461 -3.45 -0.71 -2.61
CA ILE A 461 -3.94 -2.05 -2.90
C ILE A 461 -3.84 -2.27 -4.40
N VAL A 462 -3.39 -3.45 -4.78
CA VAL A 462 -3.40 -3.97 -6.14
C VAL A 462 -4.12 -5.31 -6.09
N ASP A 463 -5.33 -5.34 -6.61
CA ASP A 463 -6.17 -6.52 -6.74
C ASP A 463 -6.27 -6.90 -8.21
N LEU A 464 -6.14 -8.17 -8.54
CA LEU A 464 -6.08 -8.58 -9.93
C LEU A 464 -7.36 -9.25 -10.44
N THR A 465 -8.01 -10.03 -9.62
CA THR A 465 -9.23 -10.71 -10.08
C THR A 465 -10.15 -11.07 -8.93
N GLY A 466 -11.42 -10.77 -9.09
CA GLY A 466 -12.39 -11.17 -8.06
C GLY A 466 -13.78 -10.63 -8.34
N ASN A 467 -14.66 -10.75 -7.35
CA ASN A 467 -15.83 -9.90 -7.21
C ASN A 467 -15.80 -9.41 -5.76
N ASP A 468 -15.21 -8.23 -5.58
CA ASP A 468 -14.68 -7.84 -4.32
C ASP A 468 -15.55 -6.83 -3.58
N ASN A 469 -15.46 -6.82 -2.26
CA ASN A 469 -16.20 -5.90 -1.43
C ASN A 469 -15.25 -5.02 -0.63
N TYR A 470 -15.14 -3.78 -1.01
CA TYR A 470 -14.37 -2.76 -0.31
C TYR A 470 -15.29 -1.92 0.58
N ILE A 471 -15.14 -2.03 1.88
CA ILE A 471 -16.02 -1.38 2.86
C ILE A 471 -15.19 -0.53 3.83
N THR A 472 -15.40 0.79 3.75
CA THR A 472 -14.83 1.77 4.69
C THR A 472 -15.90 2.76 5.15
N ASP A 473 -15.58 3.56 6.17
CA ASP A 473 -16.46 4.61 6.67
C ASP A 473 -15.90 6.00 6.34
N ILE A 474 -14.90 6.49 7.05
CA ILE A 474 -14.26 7.78 6.79
C ILE A 474 -12.81 7.57 6.36
N TYR A 475 -12.44 8.02 5.19
CA TYR A 475 -11.18 7.82 4.47
C TYR A 475 -10.91 6.37 4.08
N GLY A 476 -10.90 6.11 2.78
CA GLY A 476 -10.56 4.78 2.24
C GLY A 476 -10.57 4.73 0.73
N GLN A 477 -10.29 3.54 0.19
CA GLN A 477 -10.42 3.25 -1.24
C GLN A 477 -9.60 4.22 -2.12
N GLY A 478 -8.27 4.18 -1.94
CA GLY A 478 -7.37 5.05 -2.69
C GLY A 478 -7.43 6.51 -2.26
N SER A 479 -7.70 6.80 -0.98
CA SER A 479 -7.75 8.17 -0.46
C SER A 479 -6.41 8.64 0.10
N SER A 480 -6.28 9.96 0.27
CA SER A 480 -5.04 10.52 0.80
C SER A 480 -5.26 11.81 1.58
N TYR A 481 -4.33 12.09 2.51
CA TYR A 481 -4.33 13.27 3.35
C TYR A 481 -2.91 13.77 3.61
N TRP A 482 -2.65 15.05 3.33
CA TRP A 482 -1.42 15.80 3.60
C TRP A 482 -0.14 15.22 2.97
N TRP A 483 0.19 15.72 1.76
CA TRP A 483 1.39 15.36 0.99
C TRP A 483 1.64 13.85 0.93
N SER A 484 0.62 13.09 0.56
CA SER A 484 0.65 11.64 0.43
C SER A 484 -0.01 11.17 -0.87
N LEU A 485 0.14 9.90 -1.17
CA LEU A 485 -0.52 9.21 -2.27
C LEU A 485 -1.32 8.02 -1.75
N GLY A 486 -2.61 7.97 -2.09
CA GLY A 486 -3.44 6.79 -1.89
C GLY A 486 -3.82 6.18 -3.24
N LEU A 487 -3.77 4.85 -3.33
CA LEU A 487 -4.07 4.10 -4.54
C LEU A 487 -4.88 2.84 -4.23
N LEU A 488 -5.97 2.64 -4.96
CA LEU A 488 -6.62 1.35 -5.12
C LEU A 488 -6.67 1.03 -6.61
N TYR A 489 -6.11 -0.10 -6.98
CA TYR A 489 -6.14 -0.63 -8.33
C TYR A 489 -6.84 -1.98 -8.31
N ASP A 490 -7.92 -2.10 -9.04
CA ASP A 490 -8.63 -3.34 -9.33
C ASP A 490 -8.50 -3.67 -10.81
N SER A 491 -8.33 -4.92 -11.15
CA SER A 491 -8.14 -5.30 -12.54
C SER A 491 -9.37 -5.96 -13.16
N SER A 492 -10.17 -6.66 -12.39
CA SER A 492 -11.36 -7.30 -12.95
C SER A 492 -12.28 -7.90 -11.91
N GLY A 493 -13.56 -7.66 -12.06
CA GLY A 493 -14.55 -8.19 -11.16
C GLY A 493 -15.93 -7.60 -11.42
N ASN A 494 -16.88 -7.85 -10.52
CA ASN A 494 -18.05 -7.02 -10.38
C ASN A 494 -18.06 -6.57 -8.93
N ASP A 495 -17.51 -5.38 -8.69
CA ASP A 495 -17.02 -4.99 -7.41
C ASP A 495 -17.93 -4.00 -6.68
N SER A 496 -17.83 -3.96 -5.38
CA SER A 496 -18.64 -3.09 -4.55
C SER A 496 -17.76 -2.19 -3.69
N TYR A 497 -17.74 -0.91 -4.03
CA TYR A 497 -17.01 0.12 -3.31
C TYR A 497 -17.95 0.91 -2.42
N GLN A 498 -17.87 0.71 -1.11
CA GLN A 498 -18.70 1.40 -0.12
C GLN A 498 -17.84 2.22 0.82
N CYS A 499 -18.02 3.54 0.78
CA CYS A 499 -17.36 4.45 1.70
C CYS A 499 -18.33 5.58 2.07
N TYR A 500 -18.34 5.98 3.34
CA TYR A 500 -19.26 7.06 3.73
C TYR A 500 -18.74 8.42 3.25
N GLN A 501 -17.45 8.73 3.48
CA GLN A 501 -16.87 10.00 3.06
C GLN A 501 -15.35 9.95 2.90
N TYR A 502 -14.81 10.76 2.00
CA TYR A 502 -13.39 10.85 1.64
C TYR A 502 -12.84 9.53 1.09
N GLY A 503 -13.48 9.00 0.05
CA GLY A 503 -13.07 7.74 -0.56
C GLY A 503 -13.25 7.68 -2.07
N GLN A 504 -12.87 6.54 -2.65
CA GLN A 504 -12.97 6.29 -4.08
C GLN A 504 -12.12 7.28 -4.92
N GLY A 505 -10.80 7.22 -4.69
CA GLY A 505 -9.84 8.03 -5.44
C GLY A 505 -9.83 9.51 -5.04
N VAL A 506 -9.80 9.82 -3.75
CA VAL A 506 -9.89 11.20 -3.23
C VAL A 506 -8.60 11.71 -2.65
N GLY A 507 -8.16 12.88 -3.12
CA GLY A 507 -7.10 13.65 -2.46
C GLY A 507 -7.66 14.73 -1.55
N THR A 508 -7.05 14.90 -0.36
CA THR A 508 -7.39 15.97 0.58
C THR A 508 -6.14 16.65 1.12
N HIS A 509 -6.15 17.98 1.24
CA HIS A 509 -5.07 18.77 1.80
C HIS A 509 -3.68 18.52 1.16
N MET A 510 -3.53 18.94 -0.11
CA MET A 510 -2.25 18.87 -0.84
C MET A 510 -1.76 17.43 -1.07
N SER A 511 -2.65 16.52 -1.33
CA SER A 511 -2.33 15.12 -1.58
C SER A 511 -3.01 14.59 -2.84
N MET A 512 -2.79 13.33 -3.16
CA MET A 512 -3.37 12.69 -4.34
C MET A 512 -4.01 11.36 -4.00
N GLY A 513 -5.27 11.17 -4.45
CA GLY A 513 -5.97 9.91 -4.36
C GLY A 513 -6.33 9.38 -5.74
N PHE A 514 -6.20 8.07 -5.92
CA PHE A 514 -6.49 7.42 -7.17
C PHE A 514 -7.17 6.06 -6.96
N LEU A 515 -8.30 5.85 -7.61
CA LEU A 515 -8.92 4.55 -7.78
C LEU A 515 -8.97 4.24 -9.27
N VAL A 516 -8.51 3.06 -9.63
CA VAL A 516 -8.57 2.52 -10.99
C VAL A 516 -9.28 1.19 -10.94
N ASP A 517 -10.32 1.07 -11.73
CA ASP A 517 -10.96 -0.19 -12.09
C ASP A 517 -10.74 -0.44 -13.59
N GLU A 518 -10.33 -1.63 -13.96
CA GLU A 518 -10.07 -1.92 -15.36
C GLU A 518 -11.26 -2.61 -16.05
N SER A 519 -12.10 -3.35 -15.30
CA SER A 519 -13.27 -3.99 -15.89
C SER A 519 -14.20 -4.67 -14.88
N GLY A 520 -15.47 -4.46 -15.04
CA GLY A 520 -16.49 -5.06 -14.20
C GLY A 520 -17.88 -4.50 -14.47
N ASN A 521 -18.86 -4.85 -13.65
CA ASN A 521 -20.08 -4.08 -13.54
C ASN A 521 -20.21 -3.67 -12.09
N ASP A 522 -19.73 -2.47 -11.79
CA ASP A 522 -19.31 -2.09 -10.47
C ASP A 522 -20.29 -1.13 -9.78
N VAL A 523 -20.22 -1.10 -8.47
CA VAL A 523 -21.08 -0.21 -7.68
C VAL A 523 -20.24 0.68 -6.78
N TYR A 524 -20.22 1.95 -7.09
CA TYR A 524 -19.57 2.99 -6.31
C TYR A 524 -20.60 3.74 -5.46
N ASN A 525 -20.60 3.51 -4.15
CA ASN A 525 -21.60 4.09 -3.26
C ASN A 525 -20.99 4.88 -2.12
N GLY A 526 -21.46 6.12 -1.94
CA GLY A 526 -21.01 6.95 -0.83
C GLY A 526 -21.77 8.25 -0.65
N LYS A 527 -21.41 9.02 0.38
CA LYS A 527 -22.12 10.27 0.70
C LYS A 527 -21.49 11.47 0.01
N GLY A 528 -20.20 11.74 0.24
CA GLY A 528 -19.65 12.98 -0.30
C GLY A 528 -18.15 13.14 -0.13
N VAL A 529 -17.55 14.03 -0.91
CA VAL A 529 -16.12 14.14 -1.15
C VAL A 529 -15.58 12.78 -1.61
N MET A 530 -16.10 12.31 -2.77
CA MET A 530 -15.88 10.94 -3.24
C MET A 530 -15.79 10.89 -4.76
N GLN A 531 -15.52 9.69 -5.30
CA GLN A 531 -15.59 9.40 -6.72
C GLN A 531 -14.74 10.40 -7.54
N GLY A 532 -13.43 10.41 -7.25
CA GLY A 532 -12.48 11.27 -7.93
C GLY A 532 -12.54 12.74 -7.49
N CYS A 533 -13.01 13.06 -6.30
CA CYS A 533 -13.04 14.43 -5.80
C CYS A 533 -11.64 14.90 -5.35
N GLY A 534 -11.23 16.08 -5.80
CA GLY A 534 -10.06 16.78 -5.27
C GLY A 534 -10.49 17.88 -4.29
N HIS A 535 -10.07 17.79 -3.01
CA HIS A 535 -10.50 18.71 -1.97
C HIS A 535 -9.33 19.38 -1.27
N ASP A 536 -9.35 20.72 -1.21
CA ASP A 536 -8.38 21.54 -0.50
C ASP A 536 -6.93 21.41 -1.03
N TYR A 537 -6.70 21.96 -2.23
CA TYR A 537 -5.44 21.89 -2.98
C TYR A 537 -4.98 20.46 -3.29
N ALA A 538 -5.89 19.54 -3.48
CA ALA A 538 -5.57 18.16 -3.72
C ALA A 538 -6.12 17.65 -5.05
N PHE A 539 -5.59 16.54 -5.53
CA PHE A 539 -5.99 15.86 -6.72
C PHE A 539 -6.72 14.56 -6.40
N GLY A 540 -7.92 14.40 -6.94
CA GLY A 540 -8.65 13.13 -6.86
C GLY A 540 -8.95 12.59 -8.25
N TRP A 541 -8.81 11.28 -8.44
CA TRP A 541 -9.13 10.63 -9.70
C TRP A 541 -9.79 9.28 -9.47
N LEU A 542 -10.96 9.07 -10.08
CA LEU A 542 -11.55 7.75 -10.29
C LEU A 542 -11.52 7.47 -11.79
N LEU A 543 -10.90 6.38 -12.19
CA LEU A 543 -10.83 5.89 -13.56
C LEU A 543 -11.44 4.49 -13.60
N ASP A 544 -12.57 4.38 -14.30
CA ASP A 544 -13.20 3.12 -14.68
C ASP A 544 -13.00 2.90 -16.17
N ARG A 545 -12.73 1.69 -16.60
CA ARG A 545 -12.44 1.46 -18.00
C ARG A 545 -13.47 0.65 -18.75
N ALA A 546 -14.23 -0.16 -18.08
CA ALA A 546 -15.23 -0.96 -18.78
C ALA A 546 -16.21 -1.66 -17.84
N GLY A 547 -17.48 -1.47 -18.10
CA GLY A 547 -18.55 -2.15 -17.38
C GLY A 547 -19.89 -1.46 -17.61
N ASP A 548 -20.96 -2.02 -17.09
CA ASP A 548 -22.24 -1.31 -16.94
C ASP A 548 -22.35 -0.89 -15.46
N ASP A 549 -21.84 0.31 -15.11
CA ASP A 549 -21.53 0.69 -13.76
C ASP A 549 -22.59 1.56 -13.08
N THR A 550 -22.55 1.64 -11.76
CA THR A 550 -23.50 2.44 -10.99
C THR A 550 -22.79 3.30 -9.95
N TYR A 551 -22.83 4.61 -10.16
CA TYR A 551 -22.25 5.62 -9.29
C TYR A 551 -23.34 6.30 -8.47
N VAL A 552 -23.30 6.19 -7.15
CA VAL A 552 -24.27 6.80 -6.23
C VAL A 552 -23.56 7.70 -5.24
N GLY A 553 -23.98 8.98 -5.19
CA GLY A 553 -23.41 9.94 -4.24
C GLY A 553 -24.39 11.05 -3.83
N TYR A 554 -24.01 11.81 -2.81
CA TYR A 554 -24.84 12.92 -2.35
C TYR A 554 -24.32 14.28 -2.84
N ASP A 555 -23.11 14.69 -2.44
CA ASP A 555 -22.47 15.93 -2.90
C ASP A 555 -20.94 15.83 -2.98
N LYS A 556 -20.32 16.67 -3.78
CA LYS A 556 -18.87 16.63 -4.08
C LYS A 556 -18.43 15.24 -4.53
N VAL A 557 -19.16 14.73 -5.52
CA VAL A 557 -18.92 13.41 -6.10
C VAL A 557 -18.77 13.50 -7.62
N GLN A 558 -18.32 12.43 -8.22
CA GLN A 558 -18.25 12.30 -9.67
C GLN A 558 -17.41 13.41 -10.31
N GLY A 559 -16.12 13.48 -9.91
CA GLY A 559 -15.14 14.40 -10.48
C GLY A 559 -15.28 15.86 -10.01
N ASP A 560 -15.76 16.10 -8.78
CA ASP A 560 -15.84 17.46 -8.21
C ASP A 560 -14.48 18.00 -7.80
N GLY A 561 -14.19 19.25 -8.17
CA GLY A 561 -13.07 20.02 -7.63
C GLY A 561 -13.56 20.98 -6.55
N SER A 562 -13.12 20.82 -5.32
CA SER A 562 -13.59 21.61 -4.19
C SER A 562 -12.45 22.31 -3.45
N ALA A 563 -12.68 23.54 -3.01
CA ALA A 563 -11.74 24.32 -2.19
C ALA A 563 -10.33 24.38 -2.81
N ASN A 564 -10.23 24.80 -4.07
CA ASN A 564 -9.03 24.87 -4.91
C ASN A 564 -8.46 23.48 -5.29
N GLY A 565 -9.27 22.44 -5.23
CA GLY A 565 -8.91 21.10 -5.65
C GLY A 565 -9.14 20.85 -7.14
N ILE A 566 -8.61 19.75 -7.62
CA ILE A 566 -8.81 19.22 -8.95
C ILE A 566 -9.40 17.82 -8.83
N GLY A 567 -10.64 17.64 -9.31
CA GLY A 567 -11.33 16.35 -9.30
C GLY A 567 -11.55 15.81 -10.70
N LEU A 568 -11.42 14.49 -10.84
CA LEU A 568 -11.54 13.79 -12.10
C LEU A 568 -12.30 12.47 -11.91
N LEU A 569 -13.44 12.30 -12.59
CA LEU A 569 -14.04 11.01 -12.86
C LEU A 569 -13.93 10.75 -14.35
N MET A 570 -13.46 9.57 -14.71
CA MET A 570 -13.37 9.13 -16.10
C MET A 570 -13.87 7.69 -16.20
N ASP A 571 -14.97 7.54 -16.89
CA ASP A 571 -15.50 6.27 -17.36
C ASP A 571 -15.21 6.14 -18.85
N VAL A 572 -14.74 4.98 -19.27
CA VAL A 572 -14.27 4.80 -20.65
C VAL A 572 -15.26 4.05 -21.52
N ALA A 573 -16.01 3.11 -20.95
CA ALA A 573 -16.97 2.34 -21.72
C ALA A 573 -17.98 1.58 -20.86
N GLY A 574 -19.25 1.74 -21.14
CA GLY A 574 -20.31 1.03 -20.42
C GLY A 574 -21.69 1.56 -20.80
N ASN A 575 -22.73 1.07 -20.11
CA ASN A 575 -24.02 1.72 -20.10
C ASN A 575 -24.36 2.08 -18.65
N ASP A 576 -23.93 3.27 -18.26
CA ASP A 576 -23.70 3.60 -16.89
C ASP A 576 -24.83 4.38 -16.23
N ARG A 577 -24.80 4.42 -14.91
CA ARG A 577 -25.82 5.11 -14.12
C ARG A 577 -25.17 6.03 -13.09
N TYR A 578 -25.39 7.32 -13.25
CA TYR A 578 -24.81 8.36 -12.40
C TYR A 578 -25.89 9.05 -11.58
N PHE A 579 -25.93 8.78 -10.29
CA PHE A 579 -26.88 9.39 -9.36
C PHE A 579 -26.16 10.34 -8.39
N CYS A 580 -26.60 11.61 -8.34
CA CYS A 580 -26.12 12.56 -7.33
C CYS A 580 -27.27 13.40 -6.79
N SER A 581 -27.33 13.55 -5.46
CA SER A 581 -28.42 14.34 -4.84
C SER A 581 -28.19 15.85 -4.91
N ASN A 582 -26.94 16.31 -5.09
CA ASN A 582 -26.61 17.73 -5.22
C ASN A 582 -25.82 18.00 -6.53
N PRO A 583 -26.51 18.17 -7.64
CA PRO A 583 -25.85 18.40 -8.94
C PRO A 583 -24.96 19.66 -9.00
N SER A 584 -25.23 20.65 -8.16
CA SER A 584 -24.41 21.88 -8.15
C SER A 584 -23.00 21.71 -7.62
N LEU A 585 -22.71 20.58 -6.98
CA LEU A 585 -21.42 20.19 -6.41
C LEU A 585 -21.04 18.77 -6.84
N SER A 586 -21.42 18.35 -8.05
CA SER A 586 -21.17 16.99 -8.53
C SER A 586 -21.09 16.98 -10.07
N GLN A 587 -20.71 15.85 -10.64
CA GLN A 587 -20.62 15.65 -12.10
C GLN A 587 -19.75 16.72 -12.77
N GLY A 588 -18.48 16.76 -12.38
CA GLY A 588 -17.52 17.72 -12.91
C GLY A 588 -17.71 19.15 -12.39
N ALA A 589 -18.31 19.36 -11.23
CA ALA A 589 -18.45 20.71 -10.68
C ALA A 589 -17.10 21.26 -10.16
N GLY A 590 -16.91 22.58 -10.27
CA GLY A 590 -15.82 23.30 -9.65
C GLY A 590 -16.36 24.22 -8.55
N ASP A 591 -16.01 24.00 -7.28
CA ASP A 591 -16.48 24.80 -6.14
C ASP A 591 -15.45 25.89 -5.78
N PRO A 592 -15.78 27.20 -5.91
CA PRO A 592 -14.85 28.31 -5.71
C PRO A 592 -14.57 28.65 -4.24
N ARG A 593 -14.74 27.72 -3.32
CA ARG A 593 -14.42 27.93 -1.91
C ARG A 593 -12.95 28.34 -1.74
N ARG A 594 -12.67 29.15 -0.73
CA ARG A 594 -11.33 29.68 -0.40
C ARG A 594 -10.73 30.64 -1.40
N GLY A 595 -11.49 31.11 -2.40
CA GLY A 595 -11.15 32.28 -3.24
C GLY A 595 -10.13 32.03 -4.35
N PHE A 596 -9.72 30.80 -4.60
CA PHE A 596 -8.96 30.38 -5.77
C PHE A 596 -9.84 29.43 -6.61
N GLY A 597 -9.55 29.21 -7.87
CA GLY A 597 -10.38 28.37 -8.71
C GLY A 597 -10.21 26.87 -8.40
N SER A 598 -11.26 26.10 -8.57
CA SER A 598 -11.25 24.65 -8.58
C SER A 598 -11.50 24.12 -9.98
N ILE A 599 -11.02 22.93 -10.30
CA ILE A 599 -11.26 22.26 -11.56
C ILE A 599 -12.02 20.96 -11.29
N GLY A 600 -13.21 20.81 -11.84
CA GLY A 600 -13.97 19.56 -11.80
C GLY A 600 -14.19 19.03 -13.20
N LEU A 601 -13.82 17.76 -13.44
CA LEU A 601 -13.89 17.14 -14.76
C LEU A 601 -14.60 15.79 -14.68
N PHE A 602 -15.60 15.64 -15.52
CA PHE A 602 -16.35 14.40 -15.68
C PHE A 602 -16.26 13.92 -17.14
N PHE A 603 -15.91 12.68 -17.32
CA PHE A 603 -15.84 12.04 -18.64
C PHE A 603 -16.61 10.74 -18.63
N ASP A 604 -17.43 10.59 -19.66
CA ASP A 604 -17.98 9.33 -20.12
C ASP A 604 -17.66 9.21 -21.61
N LEU A 605 -16.98 8.13 -21.98
CA LEU A 605 -16.39 8.01 -23.30
C LEU A 605 -17.04 6.90 -24.15
N GLY A 606 -18.12 6.32 -23.68
CA GLY A 606 -18.82 5.34 -24.46
C GLY A 606 -19.97 4.63 -23.79
N GLY A 607 -21.04 4.47 -24.52
CA GLY A 607 -22.22 3.76 -24.08
C GLY A 607 -23.52 4.52 -24.24
N LYS A 608 -24.51 4.08 -23.49
CA LYS A 608 -25.79 4.74 -23.40
C LYS A 608 -26.18 4.94 -21.94
N ASP A 609 -26.08 6.16 -21.46
CA ASP A 609 -25.94 6.42 -20.06
C ASP A 609 -27.14 7.11 -19.43
N GLN A 610 -27.30 6.91 -18.12
CA GLN A 610 -28.41 7.46 -17.35
C GLN A 610 -27.88 8.40 -16.27
N TYR A 611 -28.33 9.65 -16.33
CA TYR A 611 -27.93 10.69 -15.39
C TYR A 611 -29.10 11.18 -14.54
N ASP A 612 -28.83 11.32 -13.24
CA ASP A 612 -29.62 12.17 -12.36
C ASP A 612 -28.70 13.30 -11.86
N GLY A 613 -28.75 14.45 -12.56
CA GLY A 613 -27.87 15.57 -12.27
C GLY A 613 -27.59 16.49 -13.46
N ASN A 614 -26.34 16.86 -13.65
CA ASN A 614 -25.92 17.77 -14.74
C ASN A 614 -25.66 17.03 -16.06
N GLY A 615 -25.18 15.80 -15.97
CA GLY A 615 -24.81 14.98 -17.12
C GLY A 615 -26.01 14.61 -18.01
N ARG A 616 -25.70 14.29 -19.25
CA ARG A 616 -26.66 13.80 -20.26
C ARG A 616 -25.93 12.97 -21.30
N ASP A 617 -26.54 11.88 -21.71
CA ASP A 617 -26.10 11.02 -22.80
C ASP A 617 -25.77 11.80 -24.07
N ASN A 618 -24.62 11.60 -24.66
CA ASN A 618 -24.08 12.25 -25.85
C ASN A 618 -24.09 13.81 -25.81
N TYR A 619 -23.59 14.38 -24.72
CA TYR A 619 -23.65 15.83 -24.50
C TYR A 619 -22.41 16.37 -23.72
N TYR A 620 -22.11 17.66 -24.00
CA TYR A 620 -21.12 18.44 -23.22
C TYR A 620 -21.85 19.43 -22.33
N TRP A 621 -21.41 19.55 -21.06
CA TRP A 621 -21.98 20.55 -20.13
C TRP A 621 -20.89 21.33 -19.40
N LYS A 622 -21.25 22.53 -18.98
CA LYS A 622 -20.44 23.34 -18.05
C LYS A 622 -21.12 23.37 -16.70
N ALA A 623 -20.36 23.16 -15.66
CA ALA A 623 -20.84 23.40 -14.31
C ALA A 623 -21.10 24.90 -14.08
N VAL A 624 -21.96 25.22 -13.14
CA VAL A 624 -22.42 26.59 -12.89
C VAL A 624 -21.31 27.49 -12.35
N ARG A 625 -20.21 26.90 -11.81
CA ARG A 625 -19.14 27.61 -11.11
C ARG A 625 -17.78 27.17 -11.61
N ASP A 626 -16.82 28.10 -11.60
CA ASP A 626 -15.40 27.92 -11.94
C ASP A 626 -15.13 27.15 -13.25
N TRP A 627 -14.04 26.40 -13.29
CA TRP A 627 -13.63 25.59 -14.46
C TRP A 627 -14.15 24.15 -14.30
N GLY A 628 -15.46 24.02 -14.24
CA GLY A 628 -16.09 22.71 -14.10
C GLY A 628 -16.92 22.35 -15.32
N GLY A 629 -17.01 21.07 -15.60
CA GLY A 629 -17.88 20.53 -16.63
C GLY A 629 -17.66 19.06 -16.89
N GLY A 630 -18.42 18.56 -17.84
CA GLY A 630 -18.31 17.18 -18.26
C GLY A 630 -18.62 17.00 -19.73
N MET A 631 -18.30 15.84 -20.20
CA MET A 631 -18.64 15.33 -21.52
C MET A 631 -19.05 13.87 -21.43
N ASP A 632 -20.01 13.56 -22.28
CA ASP A 632 -20.41 12.21 -22.59
C ASP A 632 -20.41 12.09 -24.09
N ILE A 633 -19.66 11.14 -24.63
CA ILE A 633 -19.52 10.93 -26.08
C ILE A 633 -19.29 9.44 -26.36
N GLU A 634 -19.98 8.94 -27.36
CA GLU A 634 -19.70 7.61 -27.88
C GLU A 634 -18.46 7.64 -28.80
N LEU A 635 -17.30 7.21 -28.27
CA LEU A 635 -16.11 7.01 -29.10
C LEU A 635 -16.31 5.76 -29.95
N ASN A 636 -16.54 5.94 -31.24
CA ASN A 636 -16.53 4.81 -32.15
C ASN A 636 -15.17 4.09 -32.03
N PRO A 637 -15.15 2.77 -31.78
CA PRO A 637 -13.90 2.05 -31.72
C PRO A 637 -13.16 2.27 -33.04
N VAL A 638 -11.97 2.84 -32.98
CA VAL A 638 -11.11 2.99 -34.15
C VAL A 638 -10.85 1.58 -34.67
N ASP A 639 -11.43 1.25 -35.83
CA ASP A 639 -11.16 -0.01 -36.51
C ASP A 639 -9.65 -0.19 -36.60
N SER A 640 -9.17 -1.37 -36.24
CA SER A 640 -7.75 -1.75 -36.25
C SER A 640 -7.05 -1.53 -37.61
N THR A 641 -7.78 -1.02 -38.58
CA THR A 641 -7.31 -0.64 -39.92
C THR A 641 -7.06 0.86 -40.10
N GLY A 642 -7.33 1.70 -39.12
CA GLY A 642 -7.04 3.15 -39.16
C GLY A 642 -7.91 3.95 -40.15
N LYS A 643 -9.07 3.44 -40.53
CA LYS A 643 -10.03 4.14 -41.38
C LYS A 643 -11.32 4.39 -40.61
N GLY A 644 -11.45 5.59 -40.08
CA GLY A 644 -12.72 6.09 -39.58
C GLY A 644 -13.76 6.21 -40.72
N GLN A 645 -14.98 5.82 -40.44
CA GLN A 645 -16.13 6.13 -41.29
C GLN A 645 -16.63 7.57 -41.09
#